data_af56aa4a9a81f9a7fddfa51e9dbd90ed
#
_entry.id   af56aa4a9a81f9a7fddfa51e9dbd90ed
#
_cell.length_a   1.000
_cell.length_b   1.000
_cell.length_c   1.000
_cell.angle_alpha   90.00
_cell.angle_beta   90.00
_cell.angle_gamma   90.00
#
_symmetry.space_group_name_H-M   'P 1'
#
loop_
_entity.id
_entity.type
_entity.pdbx_description
1 polymer ?
#
loop_
_entity_poly.entity_id
_entity_poly.type
_entity_poly.pdbx_seq_one_letter_code
_entity_poly.pdbx_strand_id
1 'polypeptide(L)'
;MLLTTFAVFSCKDDDDKVSASADRLMRPQFRTRYTVSAGSNDPDLCQLRNRNTIFLAWSLVSDASGYEIKVSTQQKVANGEEAWENPDNVLYTYTVAADKDTMLLTNLAYNTNYRFAIRALSPRGEAHHSKWWGYGDGQHWADYLGISTDGRYSTPTIIRQIANNVFDEATGNASFRVYLNREVVDTDPDYDEWKEHFTETTDGNSNKVWKCDYFRITASESSPGAVVPEQFQGTNYTLTDEDFTRGYIDVTGLTQNSVYLVDVIDKDIPVDVDAVYNTRPVRTKGVLGDPIAITAENGYVEVDTMKINDVTYNFADYASLLGPNFKATRLDDVLRNFMTDINLAENQEFYLEGGKTYFFTSNIELYKGFTLKTNPEDIAANKGNAKVWDLRNLPSSSGSPALFMLGRQPLDGENANIPIDIDNIIFENIDFDFPGAHNSFEGGATGNYLFNQYSGGMGMSIENFEIRGCTFQRFVRGFGRTQCKFGEYIKNFIVEDCEFYNCGGYSGNGSGYGFFTGDLNNPASNCFHNMIWRNNTFFDCPIGNFLTHGTGTGKWTDPTLVFNITVENNTFVNWNTYSGRPMFSFRSLPSGSTITIRKNLFIQVKKESDERLMNLQGADIRTLNGVCEDITTFDIHDNWSTNDNAENAGGDIFTSNGFSATKNSFGAFASNSAVSFPAGTEELKVHVADISAADLMVNPYPPIPVVGTETAHNHHTASIDGTTPTEGVNSLIGGNANLYFKNFDNPIVTNEIGAAKWRTQKSAARKRK
;
A
#
# COMPACT_ATOMS: atom_id res chain seq x y z
N MET A 1 -1.03 39.41 24.89
CA MET A 1 0.37 39.59 24.53
C MET A 1 1.14 38.46 25.22
N LEU A 2 1.17 37.27 24.57
CA LEU A 2 1.90 36.12 25.07
C LEU A 2 3.05 35.89 24.07
N LEU A 3 4.26 36.12 24.54
CA LEU A 3 5.47 35.75 23.80
C LEU A 3 5.63 34.24 23.90
N THR A 4 5.43 33.52 22.81
CA THR A 4 5.88 32.14 22.66
C THR A 4 7.29 32.16 22.11
N THR A 5 8.24 31.85 22.96
CA THR A 5 9.63 31.56 22.59
C THR A 5 9.67 30.24 21.87
N PHE A 6 9.94 30.27 20.56
CA PHE A 6 10.30 29.08 19.82
C PHE A 6 11.69 28.60 20.23
N ALA A 7 11.76 27.49 20.91
CA ALA A 7 13.01 26.78 21.13
C ALA A 7 13.40 26.11 19.82
N VAL A 8 14.43 26.60 19.17
CA VAL A 8 15.07 25.96 18.02
C VAL A 8 15.86 24.77 18.56
N PHE A 9 15.38 23.56 18.38
CA PHE A 9 16.15 22.34 18.65
C PHE A 9 17.22 22.20 17.57
N SER A 10 18.46 22.42 17.92
CA SER A 10 19.63 22.10 17.14
C SER A 10 19.79 20.58 17.10
N CYS A 11 19.77 19.97 15.93
CA CYS A 11 20.25 18.61 15.74
C CYS A 11 21.70 18.52 16.18
N LYS A 12 21.98 17.72 17.19
CA LYS A 12 23.35 17.35 17.56
C LYS A 12 23.83 16.29 16.60
N ASP A 13 24.81 16.62 15.78
CA ASP A 13 25.71 15.61 15.22
C ASP A 13 26.60 15.07 16.34
N ASP A 14 26.47 13.81 16.68
CA ASP A 14 27.17 13.17 17.80
C ASP A 14 28.70 12.97 17.58
N ASP A 15 29.25 13.40 16.47
CA ASP A 15 30.68 13.27 16.18
C ASP A 15 31.55 14.49 16.58
N ASP A 16 30.99 15.53 17.14
CA ASP A 16 31.76 16.68 17.61
C ASP A 16 32.19 16.53 19.07
N LYS A 17 33.35 15.95 19.29
CA LYS A 17 34.03 16.06 20.59
C LYS A 17 34.12 17.53 20.98
N VAL A 18 33.45 17.84 22.09
CA VAL A 18 33.31 19.15 22.73
C VAL A 18 34.67 19.79 23.02
N SER A 19 35.25 20.50 22.07
CA SER A 19 36.27 21.52 22.38
C SER A 19 36.56 22.54 21.30
N ALA A 20 36.04 22.39 20.08
CA ALA A 20 36.32 23.34 19.00
C ALA A 20 35.05 23.91 18.29
N SER A 21 33.85 23.45 18.65
CA SER A 21 32.61 23.80 17.91
C SER A 21 31.95 25.09 18.39
N ALA A 22 32.25 25.57 19.60
CA ALA A 22 31.64 26.78 20.16
C ALA A 22 32.00 28.08 19.44
N ASP A 23 32.87 28.03 18.44
CA ASP A 23 33.43 29.19 17.77
C ASP A 23 33.12 29.31 16.27
N ARG A 24 32.34 28.38 15.71
CA ARG A 24 31.88 28.39 14.31
C ARG A 24 30.44 28.90 14.21
N LEU A 25 30.14 29.52 13.06
CA LEU A 25 28.76 29.91 12.75
C LEU A 25 27.86 28.66 12.57
N MET A 26 26.58 28.84 12.79
CA MET A 26 25.57 27.86 12.47
C MET A 26 25.52 27.59 10.97
N ARG A 27 25.22 26.37 10.59
CA ARG A 27 25.11 25.95 9.19
C ARG A 27 23.79 26.47 8.60
N PRO A 28 23.81 27.26 7.50
CA PRO A 28 22.60 27.62 6.79
C PRO A 28 21.96 26.39 6.16
N GLN A 29 20.65 26.46 5.93
CA GLN A 29 19.91 25.40 5.21
C GLN A 29 19.12 26.01 4.08
N PHE A 30 19.11 25.35 2.92
CA PHE A 30 18.22 25.73 1.84
C PHE A 30 16.75 25.52 2.26
N ARG A 31 15.89 26.44 1.87
CA ARG A 31 14.45 26.34 2.10
C ARG A 31 13.84 25.40 1.08
N THR A 32 13.48 24.22 1.53
CA THR A 32 12.76 23.21 0.76
C THR A 32 11.49 22.86 1.51
N ARG A 33 10.56 22.16 0.87
CA ARG A 33 9.36 21.65 1.55
C ARG A 33 9.67 20.75 2.77
N TYR A 34 10.89 20.23 2.85
CA TYR A 34 11.34 19.36 3.95
C TYR A 34 12.03 20.15 5.07
N THR A 35 12.60 21.31 4.77
CA THR A 35 13.30 22.14 5.77
C THR A 35 12.41 23.22 6.39
N VAL A 36 11.31 23.57 5.70
CA VAL A 36 10.30 24.50 6.20
C VAL A 36 8.91 23.88 6.01
N SER A 37 8.00 24.12 6.94
CA SER A 37 6.63 23.62 6.86
C SER A 37 5.82 24.48 5.87
N ALA A 38 6.06 24.30 4.58
CA ALA A 38 5.45 25.06 3.50
C ALA A 38 4.77 24.13 2.48
N GLY A 39 3.78 24.65 1.76
CA GLY A 39 3.16 23.95 0.64
C GLY A 39 4.15 23.76 -0.52
N SER A 40 3.96 22.74 -1.34
CA SER A 40 4.83 22.42 -2.48
C SER A 40 5.00 23.55 -3.50
N ASN A 41 4.06 24.49 -3.56
CA ASN A 41 4.03 25.63 -4.48
C ASN A 41 4.39 26.95 -3.80
N ASP A 42 5.01 26.90 -2.62
CA ASP A 42 5.41 28.13 -1.93
C ASP A 42 6.49 28.85 -2.73
N PRO A 43 6.29 30.13 -3.11
CA PRO A 43 7.23 30.87 -3.92
C PRO A 43 8.58 31.13 -3.23
N ASP A 44 8.68 30.97 -1.92
CA ASP A 44 9.88 31.22 -1.13
C ASP A 44 10.78 29.99 -0.99
N LEU A 45 10.43 28.88 -1.67
CA LEU A 45 11.24 27.65 -1.71
C LEU A 45 12.23 27.66 -2.87
N CYS A 46 13.35 26.93 -2.70
CA CYS A 46 14.27 26.63 -3.77
C CYS A 46 13.55 25.84 -4.89
N GLN A 47 13.54 26.36 -6.09
CA GLN A 47 12.83 25.74 -7.22
C GLN A 47 13.29 26.28 -8.58
N LEU A 48 12.93 25.55 -9.61
CA LEU A 48 13.00 26.08 -10.97
C LEU A 48 11.92 27.16 -11.17
N ARG A 49 12.31 28.33 -11.65
CA ARG A 49 11.39 29.47 -11.90
C ARG A 49 11.00 29.61 -13.36
N ASN A 50 11.89 29.23 -14.21
CA ASN A 50 11.74 29.21 -15.64
C ASN A 50 12.63 28.08 -16.15
N ARG A 51 12.48 27.64 -17.36
CA ARG A 51 13.15 26.48 -17.97
C ARG A 51 14.66 26.37 -17.67
N ASN A 52 15.35 27.50 -17.54
CA ASN A 52 16.80 27.56 -17.24
C ASN A 52 17.15 28.58 -16.13
N THR A 53 16.22 28.84 -15.25
CA THR A 53 16.39 29.80 -14.15
C THR A 53 16.03 29.16 -12.81
N ILE A 54 16.99 29.04 -11.90
CA ILE A 54 16.82 28.42 -10.60
C ILE A 54 16.84 29.50 -9.52
N PHE A 55 15.84 29.46 -8.65
CA PHE A 55 15.74 30.27 -7.45
C PHE A 55 16.23 29.46 -6.26
N LEU A 56 17.18 30.03 -5.53
CA LEU A 56 17.69 29.49 -4.28
C LEU A 56 17.26 30.40 -3.12
N ALA A 57 16.86 29.80 -2.02
CA ALA A 57 16.53 30.49 -0.77
C ALA A 57 17.10 29.70 0.42
N TRP A 58 17.56 30.41 1.45
CA TRP A 58 18.17 29.76 2.63
C TRP A 58 17.86 30.50 3.93
N SER A 59 18.18 29.88 5.05
CA SER A 59 18.04 30.49 6.37
C SER A 59 19.20 31.45 6.64
N LEU A 60 18.90 32.68 7.09
CA LEU A 60 19.91 33.62 7.57
C LEU A 60 20.58 33.10 8.84
N VAL A 61 21.88 33.32 8.93
CA VAL A 61 22.70 32.95 10.10
C VAL A 61 23.18 34.21 10.79
N SER A 62 22.94 34.33 12.08
CA SER A 62 23.41 35.45 12.89
C SER A 62 24.92 35.56 12.85
N ASP A 63 25.45 36.82 12.81
CA ASP A 63 26.88 37.11 12.75
C ASP A 63 27.63 36.64 11.51
N ALA A 64 26.92 36.16 10.47
CA ALA A 64 27.53 35.90 9.19
C ALA A 64 27.92 37.20 8.50
N SER A 65 29.10 37.19 7.83
CA SER A 65 29.54 38.26 6.94
C SER A 65 29.11 38.04 5.50
N GLY A 66 28.56 36.86 5.19
CA GLY A 66 28.09 36.46 3.87
C GLY A 66 27.85 34.96 3.81
N TYR A 67 27.54 34.52 2.60
CA TYR A 67 27.35 33.09 2.28
C TYR A 67 28.19 32.71 1.09
N GLU A 68 28.62 31.46 1.08
CA GLU A 68 29.31 30.87 -0.07
C GLU A 68 28.47 29.69 -0.57
N ILE A 69 28.18 29.70 -1.87
CA ILE A 69 27.35 28.69 -2.54
C ILE A 69 28.19 28.02 -3.61
N LYS A 70 28.33 26.68 -3.53
CA LYS A 70 28.97 25.87 -4.57
C LYS A 70 27.89 25.28 -5.48
N VAL A 71 28.22 25.20 -6.75
CA VAL A 71 27.36 24.66 -7.82
C VAL A 71 28.15 23.68 -8.67
N SER A 72 27.54 22.54 -8.96
CA SER A 72 28.04 21.57 -9.93
C SER A 72 26.90 21.14 -10.87
N THR A 73 27.24 20.52 -11.98
CA THR A 73 26.27 20.06 -12.97
C THR A 73 26.45 18.60 -13.32
N GLN A 74 25.35 18.01 -13.72
CA GLN A 74 25.25 16.72 -14.37
C GLN A 74 24.37 16.90 -15.61
N GLN A 75 24.85 16.49 -16.75
CA GLN A 75 24.09 16.61 -17.98
C GLN A 75 23.00 15.57 -18.02
N LYS A 76 21.75 15.98 -18.24
CA LYS A 76 20.66 15.04 -18.54
C LYS A 76 20.96 14.43 -19.91
N VAL A 77 21.07 13.11 -19.97
CA VAL A 77 21.07 12.41 -21.24
C VAL A 77 19.65 11.98 -21.59
N ALA A 78 19.31 12.06 -22.85
CA ALA A 78 17.97 11.78 -23.37
C ALA A 78 17.46 10.36 -23.00
N ASN A 79 18.35 9.48 -22.60
CA ASN A 79 18.07 8.07 -22.29
C ASN A 79 17.96 7.77 -20.78
N GLY A 80 17.87 8.79 -19.92
CA GLY A 80 17.73 8.58 -18.47
C GLY A 80 19.00 8.18 -17.75
N GLU A 81 20.14 8.13 -18.42
CA GLU A 81 21.41 7.90 -17.75
C GLU A 81 21.99 9.17 -17.18
N GLU A 82 22.23 9.13 -15.89
CA GLU A 82 22.74 10.25 -15.14
C GLU A 82 24.17 9.96 -14.67
N ALA A 83 25.17 10.59 -15.31
CA ALA A 83 26.53 10.59 -14.83
C ALA A 83 26.98 12.02 -14.49
N TRP A 84 27.51 12.25 -13.30
CA TRP A 84 28.23 13.49 -13.01
C TRP A 84 29.53 13.49 -13.79
N GLU A 85 29.77 14.52 -14.62
CA GLU A 85 30.99 14.62 -15.43
C GLU A 85 32.24 14.47 -14.56
N ASN A 86 32.21 15.00 -13.37
CA ASN A 86 33.21 14.76 -12.33
C ASN A 86 32.55 14.79 -10.97
N PRO A 87 32.49 13.66 -10.20
CA PRO A 87 31.80 13.58 -8.92
C PRO A 87 32.18 14.65 -7.91
N ASP A 88 33.43 15.13 -7.95
CA ASP A 88 33.97 16.08 -6.98
C ASP A 88 34.07 17.51 -7.53
N ASN A 89 33.66 17.76 -8.76
CA ASN A 89 33.85 19.06 -9.43
C ASN A 89 32.90 20.14 -8.87
N VAL A 90 33.45 21.34 -8.69
CA VAL A 90 32.71 22.56 -8.40
C VAL A 90 32.87 23.48 -9.63
N LEU A 91 31.78 23.71 -10.37
CA LEU A 91 31.78 24.55 -11.55
C LEU A 91 31.81 26.03 -11.16
N TYR A 92 31.01 26.41 -10.20
CA TYR A 92 30.87 27.81 -9.76
C TYR A 92 30.88 27.89 -8.25
N THR A 93 31.48 28.96 -7.75
CA THR A 93 31.40 29.38 -6.37
C THR A 93 30.92 30.82 -6.32
N TYR A 94 29.79 31.05 -5.67
CA TYR A 94 29.20 32.36 -5.50
C TYR A 94 29.39 32.82 -4.05
N THR A 95 29.76 34.10 -3.88
CA THR A 95 29.73 34.76 -2.56
C THR A 95 28.58 35.73 -2.54
N VAL A 96 27.75 35.64 -1.52
CA VAL A 96 26.50 36.41 -1.34
C VAL A 96 26.61 37.21 -0.04
N ALA A 97 26.12 38.44 -0.04
CA ALA A 97 26.16 39.32 1.14
C ALA A 97 25.31 38.77 2.28
N ALA A 98 25.65 39.13 3.52
CA ALA A 98 25.05 38.63 4.74
C ALA A 98 23.55 38.95 4.90
N ASP A 99 23.08 40.01 4.28
CA ASP A 99 21.68 40.44 4.31
C ASP A 99 20.78 39.73 3.29
N LYS A 100 21.37 38.89 2.46
CA LYS A 100 20.67 38.17 1.42
C LYS A 100 20.40 36.73 1.84
N ASP A 101 19.18 36.32 1.67
CA ASP A 101 18.69 34.96 1.95
C ASP A 101 18.17 34.27 0.69
N THR A 102 18.35 34.89 -0.48
CA THR A 102 17.91 34.39 -1.77
C THR A 102 18.90 34.71 -2.88
N MET A 103 18.88 33.90 -3.94
CA MET A 103 19.66 34.10 -5.15
C MET A 103 18.91 33.56 -6.37
N LEU A 104 18.94 34.29 -7.48
CA LEU A 104 18.41 33.83 -8.76
C LEU A 104 19.56 33.54 -9.71
N LEU A 105 19.65 32.30 -10.16
CA LEU A 105 20.59 31.85 -11.17
C LEU A 105 19.89 31.80 -12.53
N THR A 106 20.34 32.59 -13.49
CA THR A 106 19.73 32.71 -14.81
C THR A 106 20.65 32.19 -15.89
N ASN A 107 20.13 31.91 -17.09
CA ASN A 107 20.87 31.47 -18.24
C ASN A 107 21.69 30.18 -17.98
N LEU A 108 21.13 29.28 -17.19
CA LEU A 108 21.70 27.96 -16.97
C LEU A 108 21.60 27.11 -18.25
N ALA A 109 22.41 26.08 -18.35
CA ALA A 109 22.27 25.11 -19.43
C ALA A 109 20.91 24.36 -19.31
N TYR A 110 20.28 24.12 -20.45
CA TYR A 110 19.04 23.33 -20.51
C TYR A 110 19.33 21.86 -20.25
N ASN A 111 18.28 21.09 -19.89
CA ASN A 111 18.36 19.66 -19.63
C ASN A 111 19.49 19.24 -18.69
N THR A 112 19.78 20.05 -17.68
CA THR A 112 20.94 19.90 -16.82
C THR A 112 20.52 19.77 -15.37
N ASN A 113 21.02 18.74 -14.71
CA ASN A 113 20.85 18.60 -13.26
C ASN A 113 21.92 19.42 -12.55
N TYR A 114 21.50 20.29 -11.65
CA TYR A 114 22.37 21.10 -10.81
C TYR A 114 22.32 20.59 -9.37
N ARG A 115 23.46 20.62 -8.70
CA ARG A 115 23.58 20.41 -7.27
C ARG A 115 24.18 21.62 -6.58
N PHE A 116 23.66 21.91 -5.40
CA PHE A 116 24.00 23.13 -4.65
C PHE A 116 24.41 22.77 -3.24
N ALA A 117 25.43 23.48 -2.73
CA ALA A 117 25.85 23.43 -1.34
C ALA A 117 26.07 24.86 -0.83
N ILE A 118 25.89 25.09 0.47
CA ILE A 118 25.99 26.42 1.08
C ILE A 118 26.70 26.37 2.42
N ARG A 119 27.48 27.42 2.74
CA ARG A 119 28.01 27.70 4.08
C ARG A 119 27.89 29.19 4.44
N ALA A 120 27.87 29.51 5.74
CA ALA A 120 27.96 30.88 6.24
C ALA A 120 29.42 31.28 6.48
N LEU A 121 29.79 32.47 6.02
CA LEU A 121 31.12 33.04 6.17
C LEU A 121 31.17 33.87 7.46
N SER A 122 32.22 33.67 8.26
CA SER A 122 32.47 34.44 9.48
C SER A 122 33.42 35.60 9.22
N PRO A 123 33.18 36.79 9.76
CA PRO A 123 34.13 37.91 9.72
C PRO A 123 35.44 37.62 10.46
N ARG A 124 35.47 36.57 11.30
CA ARG A 124 36.65 36.11 12.03
C ARG A 124 37.59 35.21 11.23
N GLY A 125 37.25 34.92 9.98
CA GLY A 125 38.05 34.11 9.06
C GLY A 125 37.56 32.67 8.93
N GLU A 126 38.27 31.91 8.07
CA GLU A 126 37.85 30.61 7.58
C GLU A 126 37.66 29.55 8.69
N ALA A 127 38.48 29.54 9.71
CA ALA A 127 38.37 28.61 10.84
C ALA A 127 37.01 28.72 11.58
N HIS A 128 36.32 29.88 11.47
CA HIS A 128 35.06 30.21 12.11
C HIS A 128 33.87 30.13 11.13
N HIS A 129 34.07 29.80 9.85
CA HIS A 129 32.98 29.58 8.92
C HIS A 129 32.12 28.37 9.37
N SER A 130 30.86 28.37 9.00
CA SER A 130 30.02 27.22 9.25
C SER A 130 30.52 25.98 8.50
N LYS A 131 30.11 24.80 8.91
CA LYS A 131 30.22 23.62 8.05
C LYS A 131 29.36 23.83 6.81
N TRP A 132 29.70 23.16 5.72
CA TRP A 132 28.88 23.12 4.51
C TRP A 132 27.57 22.35 4.75
N TRP A 133 26.51 22.81 4.18
CA TRP A 133 25.34 22.04 3.88
C TRP A 133 25.43 21.59 2.42
N GLY A 134 25.30 20.29 2.15
CA GLY A 134 25.39 19.76 0.78
C GLY A 134 26.81 19.44 0.28
N TYR A 135 27.85 19.70 1.08
CA TYR A 135 29.23 19.41 0.72
C TYR A 135 29.97 18.86 1.95
N GLY A 136 29.97 17.52 2.07
CA GLY A 136 30.57 16.85 3.22
C GLY A 136 32.07 17.06 3.29
N ASP A 137 32.67 16.97 4.48
CA ASP A 137 34.10 17.11 4.78
C ASP A 137 34.83 18.28 4.10
N GLY A 138 34.11 19.11 3.34
CA GLY A 138 34.61 20.23 2.55
C GLY A 138 35.27 19.82 1.22
N GLN A 139 35.18 18.57 0.80
CA GLN A 139 35.78 18.05 -0.42
C GLN A 139 34.83 17.26 -1.32
N HIS A 140 33.78 16.63 -0.77
CA HIS A 140 32.86 15.77 -1.51
C HIS A 140 31.42 16.24 -1.39
N TRP A 141 30.63 16.03 -2.44
CA TRP A 141 29.21 16.31 -2.45
C TRP A 141 28.46 15.26 -1.59
N ALA A 142 27.65 15.72 -0.62
CA ALA A 142 26.84 14.87 0.22
C ALA A 142 25.60 15.64 0.67
N ASP A 143 24.44 15.02 0.66
CA ASP A 143 23.15 15.60 1.06
C ASP A 143 22.84 16.99 0.44
N TYR A 144 23.20 17.16 -0.83
CA TYR A 144 23.07 18.40 -1.57
C TYR A 144 21.63 18.70 -2.00
N LEU A 145 21.36 19.95 -2.32
CA LEU A 145 20.13 20.33 -3.01
C LEU A 145 20.28 20.06 -4.50
N GLY A 146 19.45 19.20 -5.06
CA GLY A 146 19.36 18.94 -6.50
C GLY A 146 18.17 19.68 -7.12
N ILE A 147 18.40 20.45 -8.20
CA ILE A 147 17.36 21.06 -9.03
C ILE A 147 17.77 20.93 -10.48
N SER A 148 16.85 20.46 -11.32
CA SER A 148 17.07 20.29 -12.75
C SER A 148 16.47 21.44 -13.54
N THR A 149 17.18 21.88 -14.59
CA THR A 149 16.62 22.76 -15.62
C THR A 149 15.81 21.93 -16.63
N ASP A 150 14.83 22.56 -17.25
CA ASP A 150 14.05 21.96 -18.32
C ASP A 150 14.74 22.09 -19.68
N GLY A 151 14.18 21.47 -20.70
CA GLY A 151 14.58 21.68 -22.08
C GLY A 151 14.23 23.08 -22.60
N ARG A 152 14.86 23.48 -23.66
CA ARG A 152 14.57 24.74 -24.34
C ARG A 152 13.15 24.76 -24.88
N TYR A 153 12.71 23.61 -25.39
CA TYR A 153 11.39 23.40 -25.90
C TYR A 153 10.60 22.52 -24.93
N SER A 154 9.32 22.83 -24.75
CA SER A 154 8.36 21.96 -24.13
C SER A 154 7.71 21.09 -25.20
N THR A 155 7.45 19.83 -24.85
CA THR A 155 6.74 18.91 -25.74
C THR A 155 5.49 18.37 -25.04
N PRO A 156 4.36 18.21 -25.74
CA PRO A 156 3.19 17.58 -25.15
C PRO A 156 3.48 16.11 -24.80
N THR A 157 2.96 15.66 -23.67
CA THR A 157 3.08 14.28 -23.21
C THR A 157 2.16 13.37 -24.04
N ILE A 158 2.64 12.94 -25.22
CA ILE A 158 1.85 12.10 -26.14
C ILE A 158 1.72 10.68 -25.65
N ILE A 159 2.80 10.09 -25.11
CA ILE A 159 2.76 8.78 -24.48
C ILE A 159 2.08 8.90 -23.13
N ARG A 160 0.82 8.47 -23.06
CA ARG A 160 0.00 8.56 -21.85
C ARG A 160 0.35 7.50 -20.84
N GLN A 161 0.50 6.27 -21.32
CA GLN A 161 0.67 5.11 -20.45
C GLN A 161 1.22 3.93 -21.23
N ILE A 162 1.92 3.03 -20.54
CA ILE A 162 2.29 1.71 -21.03
C ILE A 162 1.59 0.68 -20.14
N ALA A 163 0.84 -0.22 -20.74
CA ALA A 163 0.09 -1.28 -20.05
C ALA A 163 0.05 -2.56 -20.89
N ASN A 164 -0.72 -3.56 -20.46
CA ASN A 164 -0.81 -4.87 -21.11
C ASN A 164 0.59 -5.47 -21.33
N ASN A 165 1.43 -5.38 -20.31
CA ASN A 165 2.77 -5.95 -20.32
C ASN A 165 2.67 -7.46 -20.08
N VAL A 166 2.94 -8.24 -21.11
CA VAL A 166 2.73 -9.69 -21.12
C VAL A 166 4.00 -10.40 -21.53
N PHE A 167 4.28 -11.53 -20.89
CA PHE A 167 5.30 -12.49 -21.30
C PHE A 167 4.62 -13.77 -21.79
N ASP A 168 4.95 -14.16 -23.00
CA ASP A 168 4.49 -15.42 -23.60
C ASP A 168 5.55 -16.51 -23.41
N GLU A 169 5.32 -17.41 -22.48
CA GLU A 169 6.24 -18.51 -22.19
C GLU A 169 6.46 -19.45 -23.39
N ALA A 170 5.45 -19.59 -24.28
CA ALA A 170 5.55 -20.50 -25.41
C ALA A 170 6.51 -19.99 -26.48
N THR A 171 6.59 -18.68 -26.67
CA THR A 171 7.50 -18.04 -27.64
C THR A 171 8.75 -17.46 -27.00
N GLY A 172 8.76 -17.26 -25.69
CA GLY A 172 9.82 -16.59 -24.96
C GLY A 172 9.87 -15.07 -25.19
N ASN A 173 8.85 -14.50 -25.83
CA ASN A 173 8.79 -13.09 -26.16
C ASN A 173 7.92 -12.29 -25.16
N ALA A 174 8.31 -11.05 -24.97
CA ALA A 174 7.51 -10.09 -24.23
C ALA A 174 6.85 -9.08 -25.18
N SER A 175 5.78 -8.46 -24.68
CA SER A 175 5.02 -7.43 -25.40
C SER A 175 4.40 -6.46 -24.42
N PHE A 176 4.10 -5.25 -24.89
CA PHE A 176 3.30 -4.27 -24.15
C PHE A 176 2.53 -3.37 -25.13
N ARG A 177 1.57 -2.63 -24.57
CA ARG A 177 0.79 -1.62 -25.29
C ARG A 177 1.16 -0.22 -24.82
N VAL A 178 1.39 0.67 -25.77
CA VAL A 178 1.66 2.10 -25.53
C VAL A 178 0.42 2.90 -25.91
N TYR A 179 -0.19 3.53 -24.91
CA TYR A 179 -1.34 4.43 -25.12
C TYR A 179 -0.84 5.83 -25.46
N LEU A 180 -1.47 6.41 -26.47
CA LEU A 180 -1.21 7.74 -26.99
C LEU A 180 -2.33 8.71 -26.59
N ASN A 181 -2.46 9.82 -27.30
CA ASN A 181 -3.59 10.75 -27.27
C ASN A 181 -3.61 11.73 -26.09
N ARG A 182 -2.64 12.60 -26.05
CA ARG A 182 -2.75 13.82 -25.23
C ARG A 182 -3.77 14.76 -25.87
N GLU A 183 -4.85 15.04 -25.14
CA GLU A 183 -5.86 16.02 -25.57
C GLU A 183 -5.25 17.42 -25.73
N VAL A 184 -5.75 18.15 -26.73
CA VAL A 184 -5.42 19.55 -26.93
C VAL A 184 -6.27 20.38 -25.98
N VAL A 185 -5.63 21.02 -25.01
CA VAL A 185 -6.28 21.87 -24.01
C VAL A 185 -5.68 23.27 -24.09
N ASP A 186 -6.49 24.25 -24.47
CA ASP A 186 -6.05 25.63 -24.68
C ASP A 186 -5.65 26.38 -23.40
N THR A 187 -5.93 25.79 -22.24
CA THR A 187 -5.52 26.29 -20.93
C THR A 187 -4.22 25.66 -20.42
N ASP A 188 -3.63 24.71 -21.16
CA ASP A 188 -2.30 24.19 -20.83
C ASP A 188 -1.27 25.33 -20.81
N PRO A 189 -0.37 25.41 -19.84
CA PRO A 189 0.61 26.50 -19.74
C PRO A 189 1.49 26.67 -20.97
N ASP A 190 1.79 25.56 -21.65
CA ASP A 190 2.67 25.53 -22.81
C ASP A 190 1.90 25.43 -24.15
N TYR A 191 0.58 25.61 -24.13
CA TYR A 191 -0.28 25.45 -25.33
C TYR A 191 0.19 26.27 -26.53
N ASP A 192 0.50 27.55 -26.30
CA ASP A 192 0.93 28.45 -27.38
C ASP A 192 2.27 28.01 -28.01
N GLU A 193 3.20 27.51 -27.20
CA GLU A 193 4.46 26.94 -27.67
C GLU A 193 4.23 25.64 -28.45
N TRP A 194 3.42 24.74 -27.91
CA TRP A 194 3.12 23.48 -28.59
C TRP A 194 2.47 23.70 -29.94
N LYS A 195 1.56 24.65 -30.01
CA LYS A 195 0.84 25.00 -31.25
C LYS A 195 1.76 25.53 -32.36
N GLU A 196 2.91 26.09 -32.02
CA GLU A 196 3.91 26.53 -33.00
C GLU A 196 4.69 25.36 -33.61
N HIS A 197 4.83 24.25 -32.85
CA HIS A 197 5.72 23.15 -33.21
C HIS A 197 4.99 21.85 -33.53
N PHE A 198 3.87 21.58 -32.90
CA PHE A 198 3.12 20.33 -33.05
C PHE A 198 1.84 20.51 -33.85
N THR A 199 1.48 19.46 -34.56
CA THR A 199 0.19 19.39 -35.28
C THR A 199 -0.87 18.71 -34.43
N GLU A 200 -2.15 18.91 -34.83
CA GLU A 200 -3.30 18.29 -34.19
C GLU A 200 -3.88 17.21 -35.12
N THR A 201 -4.47 16.19 -34.52
CA THR A 201 -5.33 15.22 -35.20
C THR A 201 -6.58 14.94 -34.35
N THR A 202 -7.41 13.98 -34.75
CA THR A 202 -8.63 13.63 -34.04
C THR A 202 -8.54 12.16 -33.60
N ASP A 203 -8.86 11.88 -32.33
CA ASP A 203 -8.93 10.52 -31.81
C ASP A 203 -10.23 9.80 -32.21
N GLY A 204 -10.36 8.53 -31.84
CA GLY A 204 -11.55 7.72 -32.13
C GLY A 204 -12.84 8.21 -31.47
N ASN A 205 -12.74 9.11 -30.48
CA ASN A 205 -13.86 9.73 -29.79
C ASN A 205 -14.18 11.14 -30.31
N SER A 206 -13.53 11.57 -31.38
CA SER A 206 -13.63 12.92 -31.96
C SER A 206 -13.03 14.03 -31.10
N ASN A 207 -12.15 13.72 -30.14
CA ASN A 207 -11.39 14.72 -29.42
C ASN A 207 -10.16 15.14 -30.23
N LYS A 208 -9.80 16.42 -30.12
CA LYS A 208 -8.51 16.88 -30.67
C LYS A 208 -7.37 16.43 -29.79
N VAL A 209 -6.34 15.86 -30.42
CA VAL A 209 -5.13 15.35 -29.74
C VAL A 209 -3.87 15.85 -30.46
N TRP A 210 -2.79 16.03 -29.68
CA TRP A 210 -1.48 16.37 -30.23
C TRP A 210 -0.88 15.19 -31.00
N LYS A 211 -0.18 15.48 -32.10
CA LYS A 211 0.43 14.48 -32.98
C LYS A 211 1.94 14.68 -33.05
N CYS A 212 2.67 13.56 -33.10
CA CYS A 212 4.08 13.48 -33.45
C CYS A 212 4.29 12.67 -34.75
N ASP A 213 5.50 12.72 -35.31
CA ASP A 213 5.79 12.06 -36.59
C ASP A 213 6.20 10.59 -36.44
N TYR A 214 7.00 10.25 -35.43
CA TYR A 214 7.62 8.94 -35.31
C TYR A 214 7.45 8.36 -33.90
N PHE A 215 7.32 7.04 -33.86
CA PHE A 215 7.37 6.24 -32.63
C PHE A 215 8.64 5.41 -32.62
N ARG A 216 9.32 5.35 -31.47
CA ARG A 216 10.59 4.65 -31.32
C ARG A 216 10.68 3.85 -30.04
N ILE A 217 11.33 2.69 -30.13
CA ILE A 217 11.79 1.91 -28.98
C ILE A 217 13.30 1.85 -29.00
N THR A 218 13.90 1.98 -27.83
CA THR A 218 15.36 1.82 -27.64
C THR A 218 15.60 0.89 -26.46
N ALA A 219 16.51 -0.06 -26.58
CA ALA A 219 16.93 -0.86 -25.41
C ALA A 219 17.74 0.03 -24.46
N SER A 220 17.46 -0.03 -23.18
CA SER A 220 18.25 0.67 -22.17
C SER A 220 19.67 0.10 -22.04
N GLU A 221 20.61 0.90 -21.62
CA GLU A 221 21.97 0.42 -21.30
C GLU A 221 22.00 -0.60 -20.16
N SER A 222 21.01 -0.58 -19.27
CA SER A 222 20.84 -1.62 -18.25
C SER A 222 20.41 -2.98 -18.81
N SER A 223 20.05 -3.05 -20.10
CA SER A 223 19.65 -4.26 -20.81
C SER A 223 20.40 -4.43 -22.13
N PRO A 224 21.74 -4.52 -22.08
CA PRO A 224 22.55 -4.64 -23.29
C PRO A 224 22.21 -5.95 -24.03
N GLY A 225 21.94 -5.84 -25.31
CA GLY A 225 21.57 -6.97 -26.15
C GLY A 225 20.08 -7.30 -26.18
N ALA A 226 19.23 -6.51 -25.51
CA ALA A 226 17.79 -6.62 -25.66
C ALA A 226 17.38 -6.34 -27.12
N VAL A 227 16.50 -7.18 -27.66
CA VAL A 227 16.07 -7.08 -29.07
C VAL A 227 15.01 -6.00 -29.20
N VAL A 228 15.24 -5.08 -30.11
CA VAL A 228 14.24 -4.11 -30.59
C VAL A 228 13.85 -4.49 -32.01
N PRO A 229 12.56 -4.77 -32.28
CA PRO A 229 12.09 -5.07 -33.63
C PRO A 229 12.43 -3.92 -34.61
N GLU A 230 12.89 -4.24 -35.80
CA GLU A 230 13.41 -3.28 -36.80
C GLU A 230 12.41 -2.14 -37.09
N GLN A 231 11.13 -2.48 -37.11
CA GLN A 231 10.06 -1.50 -37.36
C GLN A 231 9.98 -0.37 -36.31
N PHE A 232 10.47 -0.60 -35.10
CA PHE A 232 10.44 0.39 -34.01
C PHE A 232 11.80 1.05 -33.77
N GLN A 233 12.82 0.80 -34.59
CA GLN A 233 14.14 1.41 -34.46
C GLN A 233 14.18 2.77 -35.15
N GLY A 234 14.84 3.74 -34.50
CA GLY A 234 15.07 5.06 -35.07
C GLY A 234 13.78 5.79 -35.47
N THR A 235 13.63 6.06 -36.79
CA THR A 235 12.43 6.69 -37.37
C THR A 235 11.66 5.74 -38.30
N ASN A 236 11.83 4.44 -38.18
CA ASN A 236 11.20 3.48 -39.06
C ASN A 236 9.66 3.40 -38.92
N TYR A 237 9.15 3.71 -37.72
CA TYR A 237 7.70 3.72 -37.47
C TYR A 237 7.15 5.14 -37.58
N THR A 238 6.52 5.46 -38.69
CA THR A 238 5.81 6.72 -38.88
C THR A 238 4.42 6.63 -38.24
N LEU A 239 4.10 7.56 -37.34
CA LEU A 239 2.81 7.67 -36.72
C LEU A 239 1.77 8.19 -37.72
N THR A 240 0.65 7.48 -37.83
CA THR A 240 -0.45 7.81 -38.73
C THR A 240 -1.67 8.31 -37.95
N ASP A 241 -2.60 8.96 -38.67
CA ASP A 241 -3.89 9.34 -38.06
C ASP A 241 -4.69 8.13 -37.55
N GLU A 242 -4.47 6.97 -38.14
CA GLU A 242 -5.10 5.71 -37.68
C GLU A 242 -4.57 5.28 -36.30
N ASP A 243 -3.27 5.47 -36.02
CA ASP A 243 -2.69 5.19 -34.69
C ASP A 243 -3.31 6.08 -33.62
N PHE A 244 -3.51 7.36 -33.93
CA PHE A 244 -4.20 8.29 -33.02
C PHE A 244 -5.70 8.00 -32.90
N THR A 245 -6.35 7.58 -33.98
CA THR A 245 -7.76 7.14 -33.95
C THR A 245 -7.93 5.90 -33.07
N ARG A 246 -7.04 4.95 -33.19
CA ARG A 246 -6.98 3.74 -32.33
C ARG A 246 -6.54 4.07 -30.90
N GLY A 247 -5.66 5.06 -30.74
CA GLY A 247 -5.17 5.57 -29.46
C GLY A 247 -4.05 4.75 -28.82
N TYR A 248 -3.51 3.76 -29.50
CA TYR A 248 -2.42 2.93 -28.98
C TYR A 248 -1.59 2.24 -30.05
N ILE A 249 -0.40 1.78 -29.64
CA ILE A 249 0.50 0.94 -30.43
C ILE A 249 0.82 -0.32 -29.64
N ASP A 250 0.69 -1.48 -30.28
CA ASP A 250 1.12 -2.76 -29.70
C ASP A 250 2.57 -3.03 -30.11
N VAL A 251 3.41 -3.27 -29.12
CA VAL A 251 4.83 -3.60 -29.31
C VAL A 251 5.02 -5.05 -28.90
N THR A 252 5.49 -5.87 -29.86
CA THR A 252 5.65 -7.32 -29.69
C THR A 252 7.06 -7.76 -30.10
N GLY A 253 7.48 -8.97 -29.72
CA GLY A 253 8.78 -9.52 -30.10
C GLY A 253 9.96 -8.96 -29.30
N LEU A 254 9.71 -8.51 -28.10
CA LEU A 254 10.72 -7.95 -27.19
C LEU A 254 11.39 -9.05 -26.36
N THR A 255 12.60 -8.77 -25.90
CA THR A 255 13.29 -9.61 -24.92
C THR A 255 12.63 -9.50 -23.56
N GLN A 256 12.42 -10.63 -22.90
CA GLN A 256 11.92 -10.67 -21.53
C GLN A 256 12.88 -10.00 -20.53
N ASN A 257 12.35 -9.56 -19.38
CA ASN A 257 13.13 -8.98 -18.28
C ASN A 257 14.09 -7.85 -18.68
N SER A 258 13.78 -7.13 -19.74
CA SER A 258 14.60 -6.10 -20.32
C SER A 258 13.96 -4.72 -20.22
N VAL A 259 14.76 -3.71 -19.97
CA VAL A 259 14.30 -2.33 -19.89
C VAL A 259 14.40 -1.67 -21.27
N TYR A 260 13.31 -1.07 -21.68
CA TYR A 260 13.19 -0.31 -22.90
C TYR A 260 12.79 1.13 -22.61
N LEU A 261 13.21 2.02 -23.48
CA LEU A 261 12.79 3.42 -23.51
C LEU A 261 11.85 3.60 -24.71
N VAL A 262 10.69 4.15 -24.44
CA VAL A 262 9.65 4.40 -25.44
C VAL A 262 9.56 5.89 -25.67
N ASP A 263 9.72 6.30 -26.92
CA ASP A 263 9.73 7.68 -27.35
C ASP A 263 8.72 7.95 -28.47
N VAL A 264 8.25 9.20 -28.53
CA VAL A 264 7.70 9.80 -29.75
C VAL A 264 8.59 10.96 -30.16
N ILE A 265 8.75 11.15 -31.48
CA ILE A 265 9.67 12.12 -32.05
C ILE A 265 8.92 12.99 -33.03
N ASP A 266 9.09 14.29 -32.90
CA ASP A 266 8.70 15.25 -33.91
C ASP A 266 9.92 15.63 -34.78
N LYS A 267 9.75 15.69 -36.09
CA LYS A 267 10.86 15.99 -37.03
C LYS A 267 11.38 17.41 -36.87
N ASP A 268 10.50 18.31 -36.41
CA ASP A 268 10.86 19.74 -36.28
C ASP A 268 11.57 20.02 -34.94
N ILE A 269 11.42 19.11 -33.95
CA ILE A 269 12.15 19.15 -32.68
C ILE A 269 12.89 17.83 -32.48
N PRO A 270 14.08 17.66 -33.07
CA PRO A 270 14.85 16.43 -32.92
C PRO A 270 15.25 16.13 -31.48
N VAL A 271 15.39 14.85 -31.14
CA VAL A 271 15.69 14.37 -29.77
C VAL A 271 17.04 14.85 -29.25
N ASP A 272 17.96 15.19 -30.13
CA ASP A 272 19.31 15.64 -29.82
C ASP A 272 19.42 17.14 -29.53
N VAL A 273 18.34 17.92 -29.67
CA VAL A 273 18.32 19.32 -29.23
C VAL A 273 17.80 19.46 -27.79
N ASP A 274 17.88 20.64 -27.21
CA ASP A 274 17.47 20.97 -25.84
C ASP A 274 15.94 20.87 -25.61
N ALA A 275 15.33 19.79 -26.08
CA ALA A 275 13.90 19.50 -25.90
C ALA A 275 13.67 18.47 -24.76
N VAL A 276 12.54 18.60 -24.08
CA VAL A 276 12.08 17.59 -23.11
C VAL A 276 11.06 16.71 -23.79
N TYR A 277 11.49 15.57 -24.29
CA TYR A 277 10.58 14.55 -24.80
C TYR A 277 10.06 13.67 -23.65
N ASN A 278 8.84 13.19 -23.80
CA ASN A 278 8.24 12.26 -22.84
C ASN A 278 8.75 10.83 -23.10
N THR A 279 9.99 10.59 -22.72
CA THR A 279 10.54 9.23 -22.72
C THR A 279 9.95 8.44 -21.56
N ARG A 280 9.31 7.32 -21.85
CA ARG A 280 8.76 6.42 -20.85
C ARG A 280 9.60 5.14 -20.77
N PRO A 281 10.27 4.88 -19.66
CA PRO A 281 10.91 3.60 -19.46
C PRO A 281 9.86 2.52 -19.14
N VAL A 282 10.09 1.33 -19.63
CA VAL A 282 9.30 0.14 -19.35
C VAL A 282 10.20 -1.07 -19.22
N ARG A 283 9.95 -1.90 -18.21
CA ARG A 283 10.55 -3.24 -18.11
C ARG A 283 9.58 -4.27 -18.59
N THR A 284 10.00 -5.13 -19.51
CA THR A 284 9.20 -6.27 -19.97
C THR A 284 9.11 -7.34 -18.89
N LYS A 285 7.95 -7.99 -18.81
CA LYS A 285 7.77 -9.20 -17.99
C LYS A 285 8.61 -10.36 -18.52
N GLY A 286 8.86 -11.35 -17.68
CA GLY A 286 9.65 -12.52 -18.04
C GLY A 286 9.69 -13.56 -16.93
N VAL A 287 10.55 -14.55 -17.09
CA VAL A 287 10.79 -15.58 -16.07
C VAL A 287 11.36 -14.91 -14.81
N LEU A 288 10.86 -15.30 -13.64
CA LEU A 288 11.32 -14.78 -12.36
C LEU A 288 12.78 -15.14 -12.11
N GLY A 289 13.49 -14.18 -11.53
CA GLY A 289 14.83 -14.39 -11.01
C GLY A 289 14.82 -15.12 -9.65
N ASP A 290 16.02 -15.29 -9.08
CA ASP A 290 16.16 -15.84 -7.73
C ASP A 290 15.50 -14.90 -6.69
N PRO A 291 14.96 -15.46 -5.60
CA PRO A 291 14.42 -14.67 -4.51
C PRO A 291 15.47 -13.74 -3.87
N ILE A 292 15.03 -12.55 -3.47
CA ILE A 292 15.86 -11.60 -2.73
C ILE A 292 15.69 -11.86 -1.23
N ALA A 293 16.73 -12.36 -0.57
CA ALA A 293 16.70 -12.58 0.87
C ALA A 293 17.05 -11.27 1.62
N ILE A 294 16.16 -10.84 2.49
CA ILE A 294 16.34 -9.65 3.33
C ILE A 294 16.98 -10.06 4.65
N THR A 295 18.30 -10.19 4.64
CA THR A 295 19.12 -10.66 5.74
C THR A 295 20.31 -9.74 6.01
N ALA A 296 20.91 -9.84 7.18
CA ALA A 296 22.11 -9.08 7.51
C ALA A 296 23.30 -9.38 6.57
N GLU A 297 23.40 -10.59 6.05
CA GLU A 297 24.42 -10.99 5.07
C GLU A 297 24.29 -10.23 3.74
N ASN A 298 23.06 -9.86 3.39
CA ASN A 298 22.74 -9.07 2.21
C ASN A 298 22.69 -7.55 2.50
N GLY A 299 23.21 -7.12 3.67
CA GLY A 299 23.32 -5.71 4.02
C GLY A 299 22.11 -5.11 4.74
N TYR A 300 21.09 -5.92 5.04
CA TYR A 300 19.91 -5.47 5.78
C TYR A 300 20.10 -5.67 7.28
N VAL A 301 20.50 -4.61 7.98
CA VAL A 301 20.86 -4.69 9.40
C VAL A 301 19.70 -4.31 10.32
N GLU A 302 19.69 -4.95 11.51
CA GLU A 302 18.78 -4.57 12.60
C GLU A 302 19.23 -3.24 13.21
N VAL A 303 18.29 -2.32 13.41
CA VAL A 303 18.50 -1.03 14.06
C VAL A 303 17.68 -0.93 15.33
N ASP A 304 18.08 -0.03 16.24
CA ASP A 304 17.41 0.28 17.50
C ASP A 304 16.70 1.66 17.48
N THR A 305 16.63 2.25 16.31
CA THR A 305 15.98 3.55 16.07
C THR A 305 15.10 3.48 14.83
N MET A 306 14.13 4.41 14.74
CA MET A 306 13.35 4.64 13.55
C MET A 306 13.33 6.13 13.20
N LYS A 307 13.17 6.45 11.93
CA LYS A 307 13.04 7.83 11.44
C LYS A 307 11.65 8.01 10.82
N ILE A 308 10.89 8.97 11.34
CA ILE A 308 9.56 9.33 10.83
C ILE A 308 9.52 10.85 10.64
N ASN A 309 9.23 11.33 9.43
CA ASN A 309 9.20 12.75 9.08
C ASN A 309 10.49 13.49 9.53
N ASP A 310 11.65 12.90 9.24
CA ASP A 310 12.98 13.41 9.61
C ASP A 310 13.29 13.50 11.11
N VAL A 311 12.41 13.00 11.97
CA VAL A 311 12.66 12.89 13.41
C VAL A 311 13.08 11.46 13.74
N THR A 312 14.20 11.33 14.46
CA THR A 312 14.70 10.03 14.94
C THR A 312 14.10 9.73 16.32
N TYR A 313 13.56 8.50 16.46
CA TYR A 313 12.99 7.95 17.68
C TYR A 313 13.77 6.72 18.10
N ASN A 314 14.13 6.61 19.38
CA ASN A 314 14.77 5.42 19.91
C ASN A 314 13.71 4.40 20.31
N PHE A 315 13.89 3.15 19.95
CA PHE A 315 12.97 2.08 20.37
C PHE A 315 12.93 1.89 21.88
N ALA A 316 14.01 2.22 22.58
CA ALA A 316 14.06 2.18 24.04
C ALA A 316 12.98 3.09 24.71
N ASP A 317 12.60 4.20 24.06
CA ASP A 317 11.55 5.10 24.56
C ASP A 317 10.16 4.45 24.50
N TYR A 318 10.01 3.38 23.72
CA TYR A 318 8.79 2.60 23.53
C TYR A 318 8.91 1.16 24.08
N ALA A 319 9.85 0.94 25.01
CA ALA A 319 10.11 -0.40 25.54
C ALA A 319 8.88 -1.08 26.18
N SER A 320 7.92 -0.29 26.66
CA SER A 320 6.64 -0.80 27.17
C SER A 320 5.76 -1.44 26.09
N LEU A 321 5.93 -1.08 24.83
CA LEU A 321 5.17 -1.62 23.68
C LEU A 321 5.99 -2.62 22.86
N LEU A 322 7.27 -2.34 22.68
CA LEU A 322 8.16 -3.08 21.78
C LEU A 322 8.98 -4.15 22.52
N GLY A 323 9.05 -4.05 23.85
CA GLY A 323 9.93 -4.86 24.67
C GLY A 323 11.30 -4.23 24.91
N PRO A 324 12.03 -4.69 25.93
CA PRO A 324 13.37 -4.19 26.23
C PRO A 324 14.36 -4.63 25.14
N ASN A 325 15.28 -3.75 24.79
CA ASN A 325 16.33 -4.00 23.78
C ASN A 325 15.80 -4.40 22.40
N PHE A 326 14.62 -3.89 22.02
CA PHE A 326 14.03 -4.15 20.73
C PHE A 326 14.93 -3.64 19.61
N LYS A 327 15.16 -4.50 18.61
CA LYS A 327 15.82 -4.18 17.34
C LYS A 327 15.06 -4.84 16.21
N ALA A 328 15.04 -4.18 15.07
CA ALA A 328 14.35 -4.69 13.89
C ALA A 328 14.99 -4.18 12.60
N THR A 329 14.71 -4.85 11.49
CA THR A 329 15.16 -4.45 10.16
C THR A 329 14.08 -3.60 9.48
N ARG A 330 14.48 -2.47 8.93
CA ARG A 330 13.56 -1.61 8.20
C ARG A 330 13.17 -2.24 6.85
N LEU A 331 11.87 -2.36 6.58
CA LEU A 331 11.34 -3.03 5.40
C LEU A 331 10.70 -2.07 4.38
N ASP A 332 10.17 -0.94 4.83
CA ASP A 332 9.50 0.01 3.93
C ASP A 332 10.44 0.58 2.86
N ASP A 333 11.70 0.83 3.16
CA ASP A 333 12.67 1.31 2.17
C ASP A 333 12.96 0.26 1.10
N VAL A 334 13.04 -1.02 1.49
CA VAL A 334 13.26 -2.13 0.55
C VAL A 334 12.13 -2.22 -0.47
N LEU A 335 10.89 -2.23 0.03
CA LEU A 335 9.72 -2.33 -0.84
C LEU A 335 9.51 -1.05 -1.67
N ARG A 336 9.80 0.13 -1.12
CA ARG A 336 9.72 1.37 -1.87
C ARG A 336 10.75 1.42 -3.00
N ASN A 337 11.99 1.02 -2.73
CA ASN A 337 13.02 0.93 -3.76
C ASN A 337 12.61 -0.07 -4.85
N PHE A 338 12.04 -1.21 -4.47
CA PHE A 338 11.50 -2.16 -5.42
C PHE A 338 10.41 -1.56 -6.30
N MET A 339 9.47 -0.80 -5.73
CA MET A 339 8.39 -0.18 -6.50
C MET A 339 8.92 0.83 -7.53
N THR A 340 9.98 1.54 -7.20
CA THR A 340 10.54 2.61 -8.05
C THR A 340 11.67 2.15 -8.97
N ASP A 341 12.41 1.09 -8.61
CA ASP A 341 13.54 0.61 -9.43
C ASP A 341 13.04 -0.22 -10.61
N ILE A 342 13.20 0.34 -11.81
CA ILE A 342 12.83 -0.31 -13.07
C ILE A 342 13.68 -1.54 -13.38
N ASN A 343 14.88 -1.65 -12.79
CA ASN A 343 15.77 -2.79 -13.04
C ASN A 343 15.38 -4.05 -12.26
N LEU A 344 14.51 -3.92 -11.27
CA LEU A 344 13.93 -5.07 -10.57
C LEU A 344 12.71 -5.59 -11.31
N ALA A 345 12.64 -6.89 -11.55
CA ALA A 345 11.54 -7.52 -12.26
C ALA A 345 10.23 -7.44 -11.46
N GLU A 346 9.10 -7.34 -12.17
CA GLU A 346 7.80 -7.59 -11.54
C GLU A 346 7.71 -9.02 -11.01
N ASN A 347 6.82 -9.22 -10.02
CA ASN A 347 6.60 -10.50 -9.34
C ASN A 347 7.83 -11.02 -8.58
N GLN A 348 8.79 -10.13 -8.24
CA GLN A 348 9.96 -10.49 -7.45
C GLN A 348 9.55 -11.12 -6.12
N GLU A 349 10.19 -12.22 -5.77
CA GLU A 349 10.05 -12.82 -4.45
C GLU A 349 11.04 -12.20 -3.46
N PHE A 350 10.53 -11.86 -2.27
CA PHE A 350 11.32 -11.39 -1.13
C PHE A 350 11.20 -12.39 0.02
N TYR A 351 12.33 -12.86 0.52
CA TYR A 351 12.39 -13.77 1.65
C TYR A 351 12.77 -13.02 2.91
N LEU A 352 11.92 -13.09 3.92
CA LEU A 352 12.18 -12.64 5.27
C LEU A 352 12.75 -13.79 6.09
N GLU A 353 13.68 -13.50 6.99
CA GLU A 353 14.26 -14.49 7.89
C GLU A 353 13.26 -14.87 9.00
N GLY A 354 13.03 -16.17 9.16
CA GLY A 354 12.08 -16.70 10.14
C GLY A 354 12.41 -16.29 11.58
N GLY A 355 11.40 -15.86 12.33
CA GLY A 355 11.52 -15.42 13.72
C GLY A 355 12.10 -14.01 13.90
N LYS A 356 12.61 -13.36 12.85
CA LYS A 356 13.11 -11.99 12.89
C LYS A 356 11.99 -10.96 12.80
N THR A 357 12.27 -9.76 13.28
CA THR A 357 11.33 -8.64 13.23
C THR A 357 11.77 -7.60 12.20
N TYR A 358 10.80 -7.18 11.40
CA TYR A 358 10.91 -6.13 10.41
C TYR A 358 9.91 -5.03 10.74
N PHE A 359 10.14 -3.80 10.30
CA PHE A 359 9.22 -2.71 10.61
C PHE A 359 9.02 -1.72 9.45
N PHE A 360 7.90 -1.01 9.54
CA PHE A 360 7.51 0.08 8.65
C PHE A 360 7.42 1.39 9.41
N THR A 361 7.91 2.47 8.81
CA THR A 361 7.75 3.86 9.30
C THR A 361 6.94 4.73 8.35
N SER A 362 6.57 4.20 7.19
CA SER A 362 5.71 4.85 6.20
C SER A 362 4.86 3.83 5.46
N ASN A 363 3.79 4.29 4.84
CA ASN A 363 3.00 3.44 3.95
C ASN A 363 3.74 3.19 2.64
N ILE A 364 3.39 2.12 1.97
CA ILE A 364 3.92 1.71 0.68
C ILE A 364 2.81 1.73 -0.36
N GLU A 365 3.06 2.39 -1.48
CA GLU A 365 2.24 2.31 -2.68
C GLU A 365 2.57 1.04 -3.45
N LEU A 366 1.57 0.19 -3.65
CA LEU A 366 1.72 -1.07 -4.36
C LEU A 366 1.18 -0.91 -5.78
N TYR A 367 2.06 -0.78 -6.74
CA TYR A 367 1.73 -0.68 -8.17
C TYR A 367 2.63 -1.58 -9.04
N LYS A 368 3.30 -2.54 -8.43
CA LYS A 368 4.15 -3.54 -9.05
C LYS A 368 3.98 -4.87 -8.32
N GLY A 369 3.86 -5.94 -9.05
CA GLY A 369 3.63 -7.27 -8.49
C GLY A 369 4.85 -7.78 -7.70
N PHE A 370 4.59 -8.49 -6.58
CA PHE A 370 5.63 -9.11 -5.76
C PHE A 370 5.06 -10.20 -4.85
N THR A 371 5.96 -11.01 -4.32
CA THR A 371 5.70 -11.96 -3.23
C THR A 371 6.58 -11.61 -2.03
N LEU A 372 6.00 -11.43 -0.87
CA LEU A 372 6.71 -11.25 0.40
C LEU A 372 6.37 -12.44 1.31
N LYS A 373 7.38 -13.22 1.70
CA LYS A 373 7.15 -14.40 2.53
C LYS A 373 8.31 -14.68 3.47
N THR A 374 8.02 -15.39 4.54
CA THR A 374 9.07 -15.98 5.36
C THR A 374 9.82 -17.03 4.54
N ASN A 375 11.15 -17.06 4.67
CA ASN A 375 11.98 -18.05 3.99
C ASN A 375 11.44 -19.47 4.24
N PRO A 376 11.08 -20.23 3.20
CA PRO A 376 10.53 -21.58 3.35
C PRO A 376 11.45 -22.53 4.12
N GLU A 377 12.77 -22.37 4.02
CA GLU A 377 13.74 -23.17 4.77
C GLU A 377 13.65 -22.89 6.29
N ASP A 378 13.42 -21.63 6.67
CA ASP A 378 13.25 -21.24 8.06
C ASP A 378 11.93 -21.78 8.64
N ILE A 379 10.86 -21.80 7.85
CA ILE A 379 9.59 -22.44 8.22
C ILE A 379 9.82 -23.94 8.43
N ALA A 380 10.50 -24.61 7.50
CA ALA A 380 10.83 -26.02 7.61
C ALA A 380 11.73 -26.33 8.83
N ALA A 381 12.61 -25.39 9.18
CA ALA A 381 13.47 -25.45 10.38
C ALA A 381 12.74 -25.09 11.69
N ASN A 382 11.44 -24.78 11.64
CA ASN A 382 10.62 -24.33 12.77
C ASN A 382 11.13 -23.06 13.48
N LYS A 383 11.73 -22.11 12.75
CA LYS A 383 12.12 -20.81 13.29
C LYS A 383 10.89 -19.89 13.53
N GLY A 384 9.74 -20.25 12.98
CA GLY A 384 8.51 -19.46 13.02
C GLY A 384 8.44 -18.42 11.90
N ASN A 385 7.30 -17.73 11.82
CA ASN A 385 7.09 -16.69 10.85
C ASN A 385 8.00 -15.47 11.12
N ALA A 386 8.38 -14.75 10.08
CA ALA A 386 8.91 -13.40 10.20
C ALA A 386 7.83 -12.46 10.73
N LYS A 387 8.22 -11.50 11.56
CA LYS A 387 7.30 -10.51 12.15
C LYS A 387 7.44 -9.20 11.40
N VAL A 388 6.31 -8.60 11.02
CA VAL A 388 6.28 -7.31 10.34
C VAL A 388 5.42 -6.34 11.14
N TRP A 389 6.05 -5.30 11.70
CA TRP A 389 5.42 -4.37 12.62
C TRP A 389 5.21 -3.00 11.99
N ASP A 390 3.98 -2.49 12.07
CA ASP A 390 3.66 -1.14 11.66
C ASP A 390 3.92 -0.17 12.82
N LEU A 391 5.01 0.58 12.73
CA LEU A 391 5.44 1.52 13.77
C LEU A 391 5.13 3.00 13.44
N ARG A 392 4.43 3.27 12.34
CA ARG A 392 4.16 4.63 11.86
C ARG A 392 3.48 5.54 12.89
N ASN A 393 2.67 4.95 13.76
CA ASN A 393 1.85 5.71 14.73
C ASN A 393 2.41 5.70 16.15
N LEU A 394 3.61 5.16 16.38
CA LEU A 394 4.20 5.17 17.72
C LEU A 394 4.38 6.59 18.28
N PRO A 395 4.88 7.57 17.52
CA PRO A 395 5.05 8.94 18.04
C PRO A 395 3.77 9.78 18.00
N SER A 396 2.80 9.43 17.16
CA SER A 396 1.54 10.21 17.08
C SER A 396 0.43 9.37 16.46
N SER A 397 -0.82 9.64 16.88
CA SER A 397 -2.01 8.95 16.37
C SER A 397 -2.45 9.37 14.95
N SER A 398 -1.75 10.28 14.30
CA SER A 398 -2.09 10.76 12.95
C SER A 398 -1.28 10.05 11.89
N GLY A 399 -1.79 8.99 11.34
CA GLY A 399 -1.11 8.22 10.31
C GLY A 399 -1.94 8.05 9.03
N SER A 400 -1.29 7.56 7.99
CA SER A 400 -1.96 7.09 6.78
C SER A 400 -2.99 6.00 7.12
N PRO A 401 -4.14 5.95 6.43
CA PRO A 401 -5.20 4.99 6.75
C PRO A 401 -4.82 3.53 6.52
N ALA A 402 -3.74 3.22 5.82
CA ALA A 402 -3.33 1.85 5.55
C ALA A 402 -1.81 1.67 5.53
N LEU A 403 -1.34 0.46 5.79
CA LEU A 403 0.07 0.08 5.63
C LEU A 403 0.42 0.03 4.15
N PHE A 404 -0.38 -0.67 3.36
CA PHE A 404 -0.24 -0.76 1.93
C PHE A 404 -1.33 0.04 1.22
N MET A 405 -0.93 0.94 0.33
CA MET A 405 -1.83 1.66 -0.55
C MET A 405 -1.81 0.99 -1.91
N LEU A 406 -2.92 0.38 -2.30
CA LEU A 406 -3.05 -0.21 -3.63
C LEU A 406 -3.12 0.89 -4.68
N GLY A 407 -2.20 0.83 -5.65
CA GLY A 407 -2.05 1.86 -6.68
C GLY A 407 -1.15 3.02 -6.27
N ARG A 408 -1.10 4.00 -7.15
CA ARG A 408 -0.39 5.27 -6.97
C ARG A 408 -1.19 6.41 -7.56
N GLN A 409 -0.79 7.62 -7.31
CA GLN A 409 -1.36 8.75 -8.02
C GLN A 409 -0.95 8.73 -9.51
N PRO A 410 -1.83 9.18 -10.41
CA PRO A 410 -1.47 9.33 -11.80
C PRO A 410 -0.29 10.28 -11.97
N LEU A 411 0.66 9.92 -12.81
CA LEU A 411 1.68 10.85 -13.28
C LEU A 411 1.04 11.84 -14.28
N ASP A 412 1.76 12.92 -14.56
CA ASP A 412 1.26 13.90 -15.53
C ASP A 412 0.95 13.23 -16.87
N GLY A 413 -0.23 13.54 -17.38
CA GLY A 413 -0.72 12.99 -18.63
C GLY A 413 -1.29 11.58 -18.56
N GLU A 414 -1.14 10.81 -17.49
CA GLU A 414 -1.72 9.47 -17.39
C GLU A 414 -3.25 9.48 -17.32
N ASN A 415 -3.85 8.45 -17.88
CA ASN A 415 -5.28 8.23 -17.81
C ASN A 415 -5.59 7.20 -16.71
N ALA A 416 -6.15 7.66 -15.62
CA ALA A 416 -6.49 6.80 -14.49
C ALA A 416 -7.52 5.69 -14.82
N ASN A 417 -8.23 5.80 -15.95
CA ASN A 417 -9.15 4.76 -16.43
C ASN A 417 -8.43 3.58 -17.10
N ILE A 418 -7.14 3.70 -17.41
CA ILE A 418 -6.33 2.59 -17.91
C ILE A 418 -5.62 1.96 -16.72
N PRO A 419 -5.97 0.72 -16.33
CA PRO A 419 -5.44 0.13 -15.12
C PRO A 419 -3.94 -0.20 -15.22
N ILE A 420 -3.28 -0.20 -14.08
CA ILE A 420 -1.97 -0.82 -13.91
C ILE A 420 -2.20 -2.33 -13.77
N ASP A 421 -1.57 -3.12 -14.63
CA ASP A 421 -1.69 -4.58 -14.62
C ASP A 421 -0.69 -5.18 -13.65
N ILE A 422 -1.19 -5.89 -12.64
CA ILE A 422 -0.40 -6.57 -11.63
C ILE A 422 -0.75 -8.05 -11.65
N ASP A 423 0.25 -8.92 -11.79
CA ASP A 423 0.01 -10.35 -11.79
C ASP A 423 -0.21 -10.86 -10.37
N ASN A 424 0.69 -10.54 -9.44
CA ASN A 424 0.66 -11.12 -8.11
C ASN A 424 0.98 -10.10 -7.02
N ILE A 425 0.17 -10.04 -5.99
CA ILE A 425 0.49 -9.49 -4.67
C ILE A 425 0.28 -10.61 -3.67
N ILE A 426 1.37 -11.18 -3.16
CA ILE A 426 1.30 -12.35 -2.31
C ILE A 426 2.03 -12.11 -0.99
N PHE A 427 1.34 -12.41 0.13
CA PHE A 427 1.91 -12.44 1.47
C PHE A 427 1.79 -13.85 2.03
N GLU A 428 2.88 -14.45 2.47
CA GLU A 428 2.86 -15.83 2.95
C GLU A 428 3.69 -16.03 4.22
N ASN A 429 3.07 -16.64 5.23
CA ASN A 429 3.71 -17.00 6.50
C ASN A 429 4.37 -15.80 7.21
N ILE A 430 3.65 -14.70 7.38
CA ILE A 430 4.12 -13.47 8.03
C ILE A 430 3.20 -13.13 9.19
N ASP A 431 3.79 -12.73 10.31
CA ASP A 431 3.07 -12.23 11.49
C ASP A 431 3.06 -10.68 11.45
N PHE A 432 1.94 -10.10 11.04
CA PHE A 432 1.73 -8.66 11.02
C PHE A 432 1.19 -8.15 12.35
N ASP A 433 1.75 -7.07 12.86
CA ASP A 433 1.31 -6.44 14.09
C ASP A 433 1.34 -4.91 14.01
N PHE A 434 0.48 -4.28 14.78
CA PHE A 434 0.38 -2.85 14.90
C PHE A 434 0.47 -2.39 16.36
N PRO A 435 1.68 -2.38 16.97
CA PRO A 435 1.87 -2.12 18.39
C PRO A 435 1.35 -0.77 18.88
N GLY A 436 1.37 0.26 18.03
CA GLY A 436 0.88 1.61 18.35
C GLY A 436 -0.63 1.81 18.22
N ALA A 437 -1.38 0.76 17.84
CA ALA A 437 -2.81 0.88 17.52
C ALA A 437 -3.66 1.35 18.71
N HIS A 438 -3.30 0.95 19.92
CA HIS A 438 -4.07 1.33 21.13
C HIS A 438 -4.14 2.85 21.34
N ASN A 439 -3.15 3.61 20.93
CA ASN A 439 -3.18 5.07 21.03
C ASN A 439 -4.21 5.72 20.10
N SER A 440 -4.63 4.99 19.07
CA SER A 440 -5.59 5.45 18.07
C SER A 440 -7.04 5.26 18.50
N PHE A 441 -7.31 4.38 19.47
CA PHE A 441 -8.67 4.06 19.91
C PHE A 441 -9.31 5.16 20.74
N GLU A 442 -8.56 5.79 21.62
CA GLU A 442 -9.08 6.84 22.50
C GLU A 442 -9.41 8.12 21.76
N GLY A 443 -8.82 8.34 20.60
CA GLY A 443 -9.01 9.55 19.78
C GLY A 443 -10.06 9.48 18.68
N GLY A 444 -10.63 8.32 18.41
CA GLY A 444 -11.81 8.13 17.53
C GLY A 444 -11.61 8.33 16.04
N ALA A 445 -10.41 8.45 15.50
CA ALA A 445 -10.29 8.92 14.13
C ALA A 445 -9.44 8.08 13.16
N THR A 446 -8.39 7.43 13.56
CA THR A 446 -7.38 6.99 12.58
C THR A 446 -6.92 5.55 12.80
N GLY A 447 -7.84 4.62 12.66
CA GLY A 447 -7.46 3.24 12.58
C GLY A 447 -6.75 2.92 11.27
N ASN A 448 -5.86 1.94 11.27
CA ASN A 448 -5.18 1.48 10.09
C ASN A 448 -5.82 0.20 9.54
N TYR A 449 -5.91 0.15 8.22
CA TYR A 449 -6.10 -1.09 7.48
C TYR A 449 -4.74 -1.71 7.16
N LEU A 450 -4.71 -3.00 6.87
CA LEU A 450 -3.55 -3.58 6.21
C LEU A 450 -3.37 -2.93 4.84
N PHE A 451 -4.44 -2.88 4.04
CA PHE A 451 -4.41 -2.21 2.74
C PHE A 451 -5.62 -1.32 2.50
N ASN A 452 -5.42 -0.30 1.70
CA ASN A 452 -6.46 0.59 1.18
C ASN A 452 -6.10 0.99 -0.24
N GLN A 453 -7.08 1.35 -1.03
CA GLN A 453 -6.90 1.83 -2.38
C GLN A 453 -7.13 3.35 -2.44
N TYR A 454 -6.37 4.05 -3.23
CA TYR A 454 -6.54 5.49 -3.41
C TYR A 454 -7.86 5.81 -4.11
N SER A 455 -8.65 6.73 -3.54
CA SER A 455 -9.94 7.15 -4.11
C SER A 455 -9.83 7.96 -5.41
N GLY A 456 -8.67 8.43 -5.76
CA GLY A 456 -8.39 9.18 -6.99
C GLY A 456 -7.12 8.70 -7.68
N GLY A 457 -6.64 7.50 -7.32
CA GLY A 457 -5.44 6.91 -7.88
C GLY A 457 -5.66 6.29 -9.26
N MET A 458 -4.58 5.74 -9.80
CA MET A 458 -4.64 4.92 -11.01
C MET A 458 -5.54 3.72 -10.81
N GLY A 459 -6.27 3.35 -11.84
CA GLY A 459 -6.95 2.06 -11.91
C GLY A 459 -5.96 0.91 -11.75
N MET A 460 -6.43 -0.23 -11.22
CA MET A 460 -5.62 -1.42 -11.05
C MET A 460 -6.36 -2.65 -11.55
N SER A 461 -5.60 -3.55 -12.14
CA SER A 461 -6.05 -4.88 -12.51
C SER A 461 -5.06 -5.86 -11.88
N ILE A 462 -5.51 -6.58 -10.83
CA ILE A 462 -4.69 -7.52 -10.09
C ILE A 462 -5.20 -8.92 -10.38
N GLU A 463 -4.36 -9.77 -10.98
CA GLU A 463 -4.74 -11.16 -11.27
C GLU A 463 -4.88 -11.97 -9.98
N ASN A 464 -3.87 -11.93 -9.10
CA ASN A 464 -3.88 -12.65 -7.83
C ASN A 464 -3.45 -11.76 -6.68
N PHE A 465 -4.33 -11.61 -5.69
CA PHE A 465 -4.00 -11.02 -4.40
C PHE A 465 -4.22 -12.08 -3.33
N GLU A 466 -3.14 -12.65 -2.82
CA GLU A 466 -3.19 -13.80 -1.94
C GLU A 466 -2.52 -13.52 -0.60
N ILE A 467 -3.14 -14.00 0.46
CA ILE A 467 -2.64 -13.92 1.83
C ILE A 467 -2.81 -15.28 2.46
N ARG A 468 -1.70 -15.96 2.74
CA ARG A 468 -1.69 -17.35 3.21
C ARG A 468 -0.84 -17.55 4.45
N GLY A 469 -1.38 -18.27 5.44
CA GLY A 469 -0.63 -18.63 6.65
C GLY A 469 -0.13 -17.44 7.47
N CYS A 470 -0.73 -16.28 7.28
CA CYS A 470 -0.35 -15.04 7.97
C CYS A 470 -1.14 -14.85 9.27
N THR A 471 -0.53 -14.13 10.20
CA THR A 471 -1.21 -13.69 11.41
C THR A 471 -1.31 -12.17 11.42
N PHE A 472 -2.45 -11.64 11.87
CA PHE A 472 -2.74 -10.21 11.93
C PHE A 472 -3.18 -9.82 13.34
N GLN A 473 -2.56 -8.79 13.89
CA GLN A 473 -2.88 -8.32 15.22
C GLN A 473 -3.04 -6.80 15.24
N ARG A 474 -4.08 -6.34 15.93
CA ARG A 474 -4.29 -4.91 16.24
C ARG A 474 -4.48 -4.00 15.03
N PHE A 475 -5.02 -4.50 13.92
CA PHE A 475 -5.47 -3.65 12.81
C PHE A 475 -6.82 -3.05 13.12
N VAL A 476 -6.81 -1.86 13.65
CA VAL A 476 -7.90 -1.24 14.38
C VAL A 476 -9.10 -0.89 13.53
N ARG A 477 -8.88 -0.43 12.31
CA ARG A 477 -9.96 0.05 11.45
C ARG A 477 -10.63 -1.05 10.66
N GLY A 478 -9.94 -2.12 10.46
CA GLY A 478 -10.37 -3.25 9.65
C GLY A 478 -9.19 -3.84 8.88
N PHE A 479 -9.45 -4.82 8.06
CA PHE A 479 -8.41 -5.50 7.29
C PHE A 479 -8.08 -4.79 5.99
N GLY A 480 -9.09 -4.51 5.17
CA GLY A 480 -8.88 -3.90 3.87
C GLY A 480 -10.05 -3.07 3.38
N ARG A 481 -9.74 -2.14 2.49
CA ARG A 481 -10.72 -1.30 1.82
C ARG A 481 -10.29 -1.02 0.39
N THR A 482 -11.22 -1.13 -0.54
CA THR A 482 -11.06 -0.69 -1.92
C THR A 482 -11.86 0.58 -2.15
N GLN A 483 -11.30 1.60 -2.79
CA GLN A 483 -11.92 2.91 -2.96
C GLN A 483 -11.78 3.50 -4.36
N CYS A 484 -11.15 2.79 -5.27
CA CYS A 484 -10.89 3.36 -6.59
C CYS A 484 -12.17 3.60 -7.39
N LYS A 485 -12.12 4.56 -8.28
CA LYS A 485 -13.27 5.04 -9.06
C LYS A 485 -13.27 4.55 -10.50
N PHE A 486 -12.20 3.89 -10.90
CA PHE A 486 -11.97 3.51 -12.29
C PHE A 486 -12.06 2.00 -12.40
N GLY A 487 -12.74 1.48 -13.40
CA GLY A 487 -13.07 0.08 -13.59
C GLY A 487 -11.89 -0.88 -13.43
N GLU A 488 -11.53 -1.18 -12.20
CA GLU A 488 -10.50 -2.13 -11.84
C GLU A 488 -11.09 -3.38 -11.24
N TYR A 489 -10.26 -4.40 -11.16
CA TYR A 489 -10.60 -5.62 -10.49
C TYR A 489 -9.43 -6.21 -9.72
N ILE A 490 -9.77 -7.01 -8.72
CA ILE A 490 -8.90 -8.04 -8.17
C ILE A 490 -9.54 -9.35 -8.55
N LYS A 491 -8.94 -10.07 -9.50
CA LYS A 491 -9.57 -11.27 -10.08
C LYS A 491 -9.66 -12.37 -9.05
N ASN A 492 -8.56 -12.71 -8.40
CA ASN A 492 -8.51 -13.70 -7.35
C ASN A 492 -8.04 -13.04 -6.05
N PHE A 493 -8.95 -12.88 -5.10
CA PHE A 493 -8.64 -12.42 -3.75
C PHE A 493 -8.77 -13.58 -2.80
N ILE A 494 -7.65 -14.07 -2.26
CA ILE A 494 -7.60 -15.28 -1.44
C ILE A 494 -6.99 -14.95 -0.08
N VAL A 495 -7.73 -15.25 0.98
CA VAL A 495 -7.25 -15.20 2.38
C VAL A 495 -7.46 -16.58 2.98
N GLU A 496 -6.37 -17.29 3.20
CA GLU A 496 -6.42 -18.70 3.59
C GLU A 496 -5.43 -19.02 4.72
N ASP A 497 -5.87 -19.87 5.65
CA ASP A 497 -5.06 -20.33 6.79
C ASP A 497 -4.50 -19.20 7.66
N CYS A 498 -5.20 -18.05 7.71
CA CYS A 498 -4.79 -16.86 8.43
C CYS A 498 -5.45 -16.75 9.82
N GLU A 499 -4.78 -16.00 10.69
CA GLU A 499 -5.27 -15.74 12.05
C GLU A 499 -5.37 -14.22 12.29
N PHE A 500 -6.53 -13.80 12.81
CA PHE A 500 -6.81 -12.37 13.06
C PHE A 500 -7.15 -12.18 14.54
N TYR A 501 -6.36 -11.35 15.22
CA TYR A 501 -6.50 -11.10 16.65
C TYR A 501 -6.72 -9.63 16.93
N ASN A 502 -7.80 -9.32 17.63
CA ASN A 502 -8.10 -7.94 17.97
C ASN A 502 -8.05 -7.00 16.76
N CYS A 503 -8.55 -7.49 15.63
CA CYS A 503 -8.62 -6.71 14.40
C CYS A 503 -10.01 -6.13 14.23
N GLY A 504 -10.10 -4.87 13.74
CA GLY A 504 -11.36 -4.18 13.62
C GLY A 504 -11.85 -3.68 14.97
N GLY A 505 -11.43 -2.50 15.33
CA GLY A 505 -11.84 -1.84 16.56
C GLY A 505 -13.12 -1.05 16.43
N TYR A 506 -13.50 -0.46 17.54
CA TYR A 506 -14.56 0.51 17.59
C TYR A 506 -14.10 1.82 16.94
N SER A 507 -14.73 2.22 15.85
CA SER A 507 -14.72 3.60 15.47
C SER A 507 -15.94 4.28 16.07
N GLY A 508 -15.75 5.18 17.02
CA GLY A 508 -16.82 5.90 17.73
C GLY A 508 -17.79 6.66 16.82
N ASN A 509 -17.48 6.76 15.55
CA ASN A 509 -18.30 7.45 14.56
C ASN A 509 -19.31 6.54 13.84
N GLY A 510 -19.48 5.28 14.25
CA GLY A 510 -20.49 4.41 13.63
C GLY A 510 -20.32 4.30 12.11
N SER A 511 -19.14 4.59 11.58
CA SER A 511 -18.86 4.57 10.15
C SER A 511 -19.12 3.18 9.61
N GLY A 512 -19.83 3.10 8.51
CA GLY A 512 -20.29 1.87 7.89
C GLY A 512 -19.21 0.99 7.30
N TYR A 513 -17.96 1.08 7.77
CA TYR A 513 -16.87 0.27 7.30
C TYR A 513 -16.92 -1.12 7.91
N GLY A 514 -16.81 -2.14 7.08
CA GLY A 514 -16.64 -3.51 7.50
C GLY A 514 -15.20 -3.86 7.81
N PHE A 515 -14.98 -5.07 8.26
CA PHE A 515 -13.65 -5.65 8.39
C PHE A 515 -12.94 -5.65 7.03
N PHE A 516 -13.65 -6.06 5.99
CA PHE A 516 -13.26 -5.86 4.61
C PHE A 516 -14.36 -5.09 3.86
N THR A 517 -14.00 -3.98 3.25
CA THR A 517 -14.96 -3.09 2.58
C THR A 517 -14.60 -2.91 1.11
N GLY A 518 -15.43 -3.43 0.21
CA GLY A 518 -15.51 -2.96 -1.17
C GLY A 518 -16.22 -1.62 -1.19
N ASP A 519 -15.70 -0.63 -1.91
CA ASP A 519 -16.31 0.71 -1.93
C ASP A 519 -17.70 0.66 -2.55
N LEU A 520 -18.63 1.26 -1.85
CA LEU A 520 -20.05 1.24 -2.18
C LEU A 520 -20.48 2.37 -3.11
N ASN A 521 -19.57 3.28 -3.44
CA ASN A 521 -19.92 4.54 -4.05
C ASN A 521 -19.66 4.62 -5.56
N ASN A 522 -18.98 3.64 -6.13
CA ASN A 522 -18.68 3.64 -7.56
C ASN A 522 -19.04 2.33 -8.24
N PRO A 523 -19.90 2.36 -9.27
CA PRO A 523 -20.41 1.16 -9.94
C PRO A 523 -19.38 0.39 -10.74
N ALA A 524 -18.30 1.01 -11.15
CA ALA A 524 -17.31 0.40 -12.03
C ALA A 524 -16.10 -0.15 -11.28
N SER A 525 -15.99 0.09 -9.98
CA SER A 525 -14.85 -0.29 -9.17
C SER A 525 -15.18 -1.47 -8.26
N ASN A 526 -14.14 -2.19 -7.83
CA ASN A 526 -14.23 -3.21 -6.79
C ASN A 526 -14.79 -4.55 -7.22
N CYS A 527 -14.48 -4.94 -8.41
CA CYS A 527 -14.84 -6.26 -8.91
C CYS A 527 -13.89 -7.30 -8.36
N PHE A 528 -14.37 -8.17 -7.49
CA PHE A 528 -13.69 -9.40 -7.14
C PHE A 528 -14.33 -10.54 -7.91
N HIS A 529 -13.65 -11.09 -8.91
CA HIS A 529 -14.20 -12.23 -9.66
C HIS A 529 -14.30 -13.43 -8.74
N ASN A 530 -13.22 -13.73 -7.99
CA ASN A 530 -13.20 -14.77 -6.99
C ASN A 530 -12.70 -14.19 -5.66
N MET A 531 -13.50 -14.27 -4.63
CA MET A 531 -13.12 -13.89 -3.27
C MET A 531 -13.24 -15.11 -2.37
N ILE A 532 -12.13 -15.54 -1.78
CA ILE A 532 -12.07 -16.75 -0.95
C ILE A 532 -11.54 -16.41 0.42
N TRP A 533 -12.34 -16.69 1.45
CA TRP A 533 -11.95 -16.67 2.85
C TRP A 533 -12.09 -18.09 3.39
N ARG A 534 -10.98 -18.80 3.58
CA ARG A 534 -10.99 -20.22 3.94
C ARG A 534 -10.04 -20.54 5.09
N ASN A 535 -10.44 -21.42 5.98
CA ASN A 535 -9.62 -21.92 7.08
C ASN A 535 -9.06 -20.84 8.02
N ASN A 536 -9.65 -19.65 8.04
CA ASN A 536 -9.16 -18.56 8.88
C ASN A 536 -9.72 -18.63 10.29
N THR A 537 -9.02 -18.01 11.23
CA THR A 537 -9.46 -17.82 12.61
C THR A 537 -9.57 -16.35 12.91
N PHE A 538 -10.73 -15.92 13.39
CA PHE A 538 -10.99 -14.56 13.84
C PHE A 538 -11.27 -14.59 15.33
N PHE A 539 -10.43 -13.96 16.11
CA PHE A 539 -10.49 -13.98 17.55
C PHE A 539 -10.60 -12.57 18.13
N ASP A 540 -11.65 -12.29 18.90
CA ASP A 540 -11.93 -10.98 19.48
C ASP A 540 -11.85 -9.83 18.46
N CYS A 541 -12.53 -10.00 17.33
CA CYS A 541 -12.66 -8.97 16.30
C CYS A 541 -14.03 -8.29 16.45
N PRO A 542 -14.11 -7.14 17.15
CA PRO A 542 -15.40 -6.58 17.58
C PRO A 542 -16.16 -5.82 16.50
N ILE A 543 -15.61 -5.66 15.32
CA ILE A 543 -16.24 -4.95 14.20
C ILE A 543 -17.47 -5.70 13.66
N GLY A 544 -18.49 -4.97 13.23
CA GLY A 544 -19.77 -5.54 12.84
C GLY A 544 -19.77 -6.33 11.54
N ASN A 545 -19.57 -5.63 10.43
CA ASN A 545 -19.55 -6.28 9.12
C ASN A 545 -18.24 -7.03 8.90
N PHE A 546 -18.33 -8.28 8.48
CA PHE A 546 -17.18 -9.03 8.01
C PHE A 546 -16.83 -8.64 6.58
N LEU A 547 -17.76 -8.84 5.66
CA LEU A 547 -17.61 -8.47 4.26
C LEU A 547 -18.69 -7.45 3.87
N THR A 548 -18.23 -6.35 3.26
CA THR A 548 -19.10 -5.40 2.58
C THR A 548 -18.64 -5.29 1.15
N HIS A 549 -19.47 -5.70 0.20
CA HIS A 549 -19.12 -5.70 -1.22
C HIS A 549 -20.32 -5.31 -2.07
N GLY A 550 -20.04 -4.65 -3.17
CA GLY A 550 -21.04 -4.17 -4.13
C GLY A 550 -21.22 -2.67 -4.08
N THR A 551 -21.86 -2.14 -5.11
CA THR A 551 -22.09 -0.70 -5.26
C THR A 551 -23.48 -0.29 -4.82
N GLY A 552 -23.57 0.90 -4.26
CA GLY A 552 -24.86 1.50 -3.87
C GLY A 552 -25.67 2.07 -5.05
N THR A 553 -25.07 2.39 -6.20
CA THR A 553 -25.71 3.26 -7.18
C THR A 553 -25.48 2.94 -8.66
N GLY A 554 -24.80 1.84 -9.01
CA GLY A 554 -24.40 1.63 -10.40
C GLY A 554 -24.83 0.33 -11.03
N LYS A 555 -24.73 0.29 -12.33
CA LYS A 555 -24.90 -0.90 -13.14
C LYS A 555 -23.53 -1.42 -13.52
N TRP A 556 -23.34 -2.74 -13.39
CA TRP A 556 -22.19 -3.39 -13.97
C TRP A 556 -22.28 -3.27 -15.51
N THR A 557 -21.22 -2.78 -16.12
CA THR A 557 -21.21 -2.53 -17.58
C THR A 557 -20.75 -3.76 -18.36
N ASP A 558 -19.99 -4.66 -17.71
CA ASP A 558 -19.58 -5.92 -18.32
C ASP A 558 -20.64 -7.01 -18.05
N PRO A 559 -21.34 -7.49 -19.07
CA PRO A 559 -22.37 -8.51 -18.91
C PRO A 559 -21.81 -9.91 -18.61
N THR A 560 -20.50 -10.10 -18.74
CA THR A 560 -19.83 -11.40 -18.47
C THR A 560 -19.27 -11.47 -17.05
N LEU A 561 -19.27 -10.34 -16.33
CA LEU A 561 -18.75 -10.27 -14.99
C LEU A 561 -19.64 -11.05 -14.03
N VAL A 562 -19.01 -11.93 -13.25
CA VAL A 562 -19.64 -12.65 -12.12
C VAL A 562 -18.73 -12.59 -10.90
N PHE A 563 -19.32 -12.60 -9.70
CA PHE A 563 -18.60 -12.66 -8.44
C PHE A 563 -18.84 -14.00 -7.77
N ASN A 564 -17.76 -14.68 -7.47
CA ASN A 564 -17.77 -15.91 -6.68
C ASN A 564 -17.20 -15.60 -5.30
N ILE A 565 -18.05 -15.45 -4.31
CA ILE A 565 -17.65 -15.13 -2.94
C ILE A 565 -17.79 -16.40 -2.10
N THR A 566 -16.68 -16.88 -1.54
CA THR A 566 -16.61 -18.08 -0.72
C THR A 566 -16.10 -17.74 0.67
N VAL A 567 -16.88 -18.09 1.68
CA VAL A 567 -16.51 -18.02 3.10
C VAL A 567 -16.75 -19.39 3.71
N GLU A 568 -15.68 -20.18 3.81
CA GLU A 568 -15.82 -21.57 4.24
C GLU A 568 -14.77 -22.00 5.26
N ASN A 569 -15.14 -22.89 6.14
CA ASN A 569 -14.25 -23.47 7.16
C ASN A 569 -13.53 -22.43 8.02
N ASN A 570 -14.13 -21.28 8.28
CA ASN A 570 -13.53 -20.29 9.18
C ASN A 570 -14.05 -20.51 10.63
N THR A 571 -13.22 -20.11 11.60
CA THR A 571 -13.59 -20.13 13.02
C THR A 571 -13.65 -18.68 13.52
N PHE A 572 -14.82 -18.26 13.97
CA PHE A 572 -15.07 -16.94 14.54
C PHE A 572 -15.30 -17.06 16.04
N VAL A 573 -14.40 -16.48 16.83
CA VAL A 573 -14.51 -16.45 18.30
C VAL A 573 -14.75 -15.00 18.71
N ASN A 574 -15.86 -14.75 19.38
CA ASN A 574 -16.29 -13.41 19.84
C ASN A 574 -16.31 -12.36 18.74
N TRP A 575 -16.82 -12.71 17.58
CA TRP A 575 -16.98 -11.76 16.47
C TRP A 575 -18.15 -10.81 16.73
N ASN A 576 -18.00 -9.55 16.28
CA ASN A 576 -19.09 -8.55 16.29
C ASN A 576 -19.72 -8.32 17.67
N THR A 577 -18.91 -8.26 18.69
CA THR A 577 -19.39 -8.01 20.07
C THR A 577 -19.84 -6.57 20.29
N TYR A 578 -19.49 -5.66 19.39
CA TYR A 578 -19.74 -4.23 19.55
C TYR A 578 -20.94 -3.70 18.76
N SER A 579 -21.15 -4.13 17.53
CA SER A 579 -22.12 -3.51 16.61
C SER A 579 -23.25 -4.46 16.26
N GLY A 580 -24.46 -3.94 16.20
CA GLY A 580 -25.63 -4.69 15.73
C GLY A 580 -25.76 -4.76 14.20
N ARG A 581 -24.66 -4.68 13.45
CA ARG A 581 -24.66 -4.69 12.00
C ARG A 581 -24.59 -6.11 11.44
N PRO A 582 -25.12 -6.34 10.22
CA PRO A 582 -25.03 -7.63 9.59
C PRO A 582 -23.57 -8.00 9.31
N MET A 583 -23.24 -9.28 9.44
CA MET A 583 -21.90 -9.79 9.16
C MET A 583 -21.54 -9.66 7.68
N PHE A 584 -22.51 -9.85 6.80
CA PHE A 584 -22.36 -9.73 5.36
C PHE A 584 -23.25 -8.64 4.80
N SER A 585 -22.71 -7.79 3.94
CA SER A 585 -23.46 -6.76 3.22
C SER A 585 -23.05 -6.78 1.76
N PHE A 586 -23.88 -7.39 0.91
CA PHE A 586 -23.65 -7.45 -0.52
C PHE A 586 -24.68 -6.57 -1.24
N ARG A 587 -24.23 -5.73 -2.13
CA ARG A 587 -25.07 -4.81 -2.87
C ARG A 587 -24.78 -4.92 -4.36
N SER A 588 -25.84 -4.96 -5.16
CA SER A 588 -25.73 -4.89 -6.63
C SER A 588 -24.74 -5.88 -7.23
N LEU A 589 -24.80 -7.13 -6.85
CA LEU A 589 -23.96 -8.16 -7.46
C LEU A 589 -24.39 -8.42 -8.91
N PRO A 590 -23.44 -8.72 -9.84
CA PRO A 590 -23.79 -9.10 -11.19
C PRO A 590 -24.65 -10.36 -11.24
N SER A 591 -25.47 -10.47 -12.27
CA SER A 591 -26.24 -11.68 -12.54
C SER A 591 -25.32 -12.89 -12.71
N GLY A 592 -25.72 -14.05 -12.19
CA GLY A 592 -24.90 -15.27 -12.22
C GLY A 592 -23.86 -15.40 -11.10
N SER A 593 -23.73 -14.39 -10.23
CA SER A 593 -22.82 -14.44 -9.07
C SER A 593 -23.20 -15.55 -8.09
N THR A 594 -22.19 -16.09 -7.40
CA THR A 594 -22.34 -17.14 -6.40
C THR A 594 -21.85 -16.67 -5.05
N ILE A 595 -22.64 -16.90 -4.00
CA ILE A 595 -22.23 -16.67 -2.61
C ILE A 595 -22.26 -17.99 -1.86
N THR A 596 -21.11 -18.48 -1.45
CA THR A 596 -20.91 -19.69 -0.68
C THR A 596 -20.52 -19.35 0.74
N ILE A 597 -21.35 -19.70 1.74
CA ILE A 597 -21.06 -19.52 3.16
C ILE A 597 -21.34 -20.85 3.86
N ARG A 598 -20.30 -21.63 4.13
CA ARG A 598 -20.50 -22.98 4.66
C ARG A 598 -19.39 -23.42 5.61
N LYS A 599 -19.72 -24.37 6.43
CA LYS A 599 -18.80 -25.03 7.36
C LYS A 599 -18.03 -24.05 8.27
N ASN A 600 -18.59 -22.88 8.53
CA ASN A 600 -18.01 -21.94 9.47
C ASN A 600 -18.43 -22.28 10.91
N LEU A 601 -17.49 -22.12 11.86
CA LEU A 601 -17.73 -22.32 13.29
C LEU A 601 -17.80 -20.97 14.00
N PHE A 602 -18.88 -20.75 14.72
CA PHE A 602 -19.11 -19.55 15.52
C PHE A 602 -19.08 -19.88 17.01
N ILE A 603 -18.26 -19.15 17.75
CA ILE A 603 -18.07 -19.33 19.19
C ILE A 603 -18.23 -17.98 19.85
N GLN A 604 -19.24 -17.86 20.69
CA GLN A 604 -19.47 -16.66 21.49
C GLN A 604 -19.37 -16.99 22.96
N VAL A 605 -18.32 -16.51 23.60
CA VAL A 605 -18.07 -16.83 25.01
C VAL A 605 -18.08 -15.66 25.92
N LYS A 606 -17.92 -14.49 25.35
CA LYS A 606 -17.82 -13.28 26.12
C LYS A 606 -19.19 -12.81 26.49
N LYS A 607 -19.41 -12.63 27.77
CA LYS A 607 -20.64 -12.08 28.36
C LYS A 607 -20.24 -11.05 29.41
N GLU A 608 -20.20 -9.80 29.03
CA GLU A 608 -20.28 -8.70 29.98
C GLU A 608 -21.63 -8.00 29.82
N SER A 609 -22.13 -7.38 30.88
CA SER A 609 -23.50 -6.81 30.96
C SER A 609 -23.79 -5.77 29.86
N ASP A 610 -22.77 -5.20 29.26
CA ASP A 610 -22.87 -4.16 28.22
C ASP A 610 -22.38 -4.62 26.87
N GLU A 611 -21.88 -5.84 26.72
CA GLU A 611 -21.41 -6.35 25.42
C GLU A 611 -22.56 -6.98 24.64
N ARG A 612 -22.62 -6.60 23.38
CA ARG A 612 -23.52 -7.23 22.43
C ARG A 612 -23.02 -8.61 22.09
N LEU A 613 -23.93 -9.54 22.07
CA LEU A 613 -23.64 -10.87 21.56
C LEU A 613 -23.33 -10.84 20.10
N MET A 614 -22.55 -11.81 19.64
CA MET A 614 -22.22 -11.97 18.23
C MET A 614 -23.48 -11.83 17.37
N ASN A 615 -23.49 -10.84 16.51
CA ASN A 615 -24.62 -10.58 15.66
C ASN A 615 -24.35 -11.17 14.26
N LEU A 616 -24.92 -12.31 14.02
CA LEU A 616 -24.90 -12.97 12.71
C LEU A 616 -26.05 -12.49 11.82
N GLN A 617 -26.56 -11.27 12.01
CA GLN A 617 -27.52 -10.72 11.06
C GLN A 617 -26.97 -10.91 9.65
N GLY A 618 -27.76 -11.60 8.85
CA GLY A 618 -27.33 -12.07 7.56
C GLY A 618 -27.07 -10.98 6.55
N ALA A 619 -26.91 -11.37 5.32
CA ALA A 619 -26.59 -10.51 4.22
C ALA A 619 -27.66 -9.43 3.98
N ASP A 620 -27.28 -8.17 3.97
CA ASP A 620 -28.07 -7.08 3.41
C ASP A 620 -27.73 -6.98 1.91
N ILE A 621 -28.46 -7.72 1.08
CA ILE A 621 -28.33 -7.57 -0.37
C ILE A 621 -29.39 -6.59 -0.83
N ARG A 622 -28.97 -5.44 -1.25
CA ARG A 622 -29.86 -4.46 -1.85
C ARG A 622 -29.79 -4.60 -3.35
N THR A 623 -30.91 -4.97 -3.96
CA THR A 623 -31.06 -4.86 -5.39
C THR A 623 -31.28 -3.40 -5.75
N LEU A 624 -30.41 -2.84 -6.58
CA LEU A 624 -30.57 -1.51 -7.12
C LEU A 624 -31.12 -1.59 -8.53
N ASN A 625 -32.32 -1.06 -8.72
CA ASN A 625 -32.92 -0.77 -10.02
C ASN A 625 -32.92 -1.96 -11.02
N GLY A 626 -33.20 -3.17 -10.56
CA GLY A 626 -33.35 -4.31 -11.43
C GLY A 626 -32.05 -4.88 -12.02
N VAL A 627 -30.90 -4.53 -11.50
CA VAL A 627 -29.59 -5.02 -12.00
C VAL A 627 -29.20 -6.37 -11.41
N CYS A 628 -29.80 -6.77 -10.30
CA CYS A 628 -29.55 -8.04 -9.63
C CYS A 628 -30.72 -9.01 -9.71
N GLU A 629 -31.51 -8.92 -10.77
CA GLU A 629 -32.75 -9.71 -10.89
C GLU A 629 -32.50 -11.21 -11.02
N ASP A 630 -31.32 -11.59 -11.50
CA ASP A 630 -30.93 -12.98 -11.74
C ASP A 630 -29.74 -13.45 -10.90
N ILE A 631 -29.52 -12.89 -9.74
CA ILE A 631 -28.52 -13.44 -8.82
C ILE A 631 -28.92 -14.82 -8.42
N THR A 632 -28.09 -15.77 -8.66
CA THR A 632 -28.61 -17.05 -8.92
C THR A 632 -28.28 -18.08 -7.88
N THR A 633 -27.17 -17.95 -7.15
CA THR A 633 -26.79 -19.08 -6.31
C THR A 633 -26.31 -18.63 -4.96
N PHE A 634 -27.09 -19.02 -3.92
CA PHE A 634 -26.65 -18.99 -2.55
C PHE A 634 -26.43 -20.41 -2.07
N ASP A 635 -25.15 -20.76 -1.84
CA ASP A 635 -24.75 -22.05 -1.29
C ASP A 635 -24.40 -21.85 0.18
N ILE A 636 -25.45 -21.85 1.04
CA ILE A 636 -25.32 -21.54 2.46
C ILE A 636 -25.85 -22.70 3.28
N HIS A 637 -24.93 -23.45 3.89
CA HIS A 637 -25.27 -24.62 4.68
C HIS A 637 -24.15 -25.01 5.65
N ASP A 638 -24.43 -25.93 6.55
CA ASP A 638 -23.46 -26.52 7.50
C ASP A 638 -22.66 -25.49 8.33
N ASN A 639 -23.23 -24.33 8.62
CA ASN A 639 -22.62 -23.40 9.55
C ASN A 639 -23.04 -23.76 10.98
N TRP A 640 -22.10 -23.84 11.89
CA TRP A 640 -22.32 -24.33 13.24
C TRP A 640 -21.89 -23.33 14.31
N SER A 641 -22.50 -23.43 15.48
CA SER A 641 -22.06 -22.77 16.72
C SER A 641 -21.95 -23.76 17.86
N THR A 642 -21.13 -23.44 18.85
CA THR A 642 -21.23 -24.06 20.19
C THR A 642 -22.45 -23.55 20.95
N ASN A 643 -22.79 -24.21 22.04
CA ASN A 643 -23.99 -23.87 22.83
C ASN A 643 -23.75 -22.82 23.93
N ASP A 644 -22.58 -22.20 23.97
CA ASP A 644 -22.18 -21.29 25.06
C ASP A 644 -23.17 -20.14 25.33
N ASN A 645 -23.94 -19.76 24.33
CA ASN A 645 -24.91 -18.68 24.43
C ASN A 645 -26.36 -19.10 24.33
N ALA A 646 -26.65 -20.40 24.24
CA ALA A 646 -27.99 -20.89 24.07
C ALA A 646 -28.92 -20.46 25.21
N GLU A 647 -28.40 -20.37 26.45
CA GLU A 647 -29.14 -19.96 27.63
C GLU A 647 -29.32 -18.45 27.80
N ASN A 648 -28.46 -17.67 27.19
CA ASN A 648 -28.33 -16.24 27.47
C ASN A 648 -28.99 -15.33 26.43
N ALA A 649 -29.36 -15.88 25.31
CA ALA A 649 -29.88 -15.14 24.18
C ALA A 649 -31.40 -15.22 24.04
N GLY A 650 -32.09 -15.72 25.03
CA GLY A 650 -33.53 -16.03 24.86
C GLY A 650 -33.75 -17.02 23.72
N GLY A 651 -32.85 -17.96 23.58
CA GLY A 651 -32.94 -19.06 22.62
C GLY A 651 -32.53 -18.77 21.20
N ASP A 652 -32.12 -17.54 20.83
CA ASP A 652 -32.37 -17.18 19.45
C ASP A 652 -31.30 -16.36 18.70
N ILE A 653 -30.08 -16.19 19.22
CA ILE A 653 -29.07 -15.42 18.47
C ILE A 653 -28.69 -16.12 17.17
N PHE A 654 -28.58 -17.42 17.18
CA PHE A 654 -28.23 -18.20 16.00
C PHE A 654 -29.46 -18.73 15.24
N THR A 655 -30.62 -18.79 15.89
CA THR A 655 -31.84 -19.38 15.31
C THR A 655 -32.85 -18.35 14.85
N SER A 656 -32.96 -17.19 15.50
CA SER A 656 -33.95 -16.17 15.14
C SER A 656 -33.34 -14.92 14.45
N ASN A 657 -32.09 -14.61 14.69
CA ASN A 657 -31.41 -13.46 14.12
C ASN A 657 -30.25 -13.81 13.18
N GLY A 658 -29.73 -15.02 13.26
CA GLY A 658 -28.78 -15.50 12.28
C GLY A 658 -29.53 -15.82 11.01
N PHE A 659 -29.13 -15.52 9.88
CA PHE A 659 -29.64 -15.91 8.57
C PHE A 659 -31.18 -16.14 8.49
N SER A 660 -31.97 -15.52 9.33
CA SER A 660 -33.42 -15.76 9.39
C SER A 660 -34.15 -14.79 8.44
N ALA A 661 -35.15 -15.34 7.78
CA ALA A 661 -36.00 -14.65 6.80
C ALA A 661 -36.77 -13.44 7.36
N THR A 662 -36.80 -13.22 8.64
CA THR A 662 -37.69 -12.21 9.24
C THR A 662 -37.00 -10.91 9.67
N LYS A 663 -35.67 -10.82 9.65
CA LYS A 663 -34.96 -9.61 10.07
C LYS A 663 -33.78 -9.29 9.16
N ASN A 664 -34.02 -8.67 8.02
CA ASN A 664 -32.98 -8.06 7.16
C ASN A 664 -31.81 -8.96 6.81
N SER A 665 -32.03 -10.24 6.85
CA SER A 665 -31.08 -11.25 6.48
C SER A 665 -31.38 -11.71 5.06
N PHE A 666 -31.12 -12.92 4.77
CA PHE A 666 -31.55 -13.55 3.53
C PHE A 666 -33.05 -13.40 3.24
N GLY A 667 -33.86 -13.02 4.23
CA GLY A 667 -35.29 -12.73 4.03
C GLY A 667 -35.62 -11.45 3.31
N ALA A 668 -34.75 -10.47 3.29
CA ALA A 668 -34.93 -9.32 2.43
C ALA A 668 -34.82 -9.71 0.94
N PHE A 669 -34.23 -10.83 0.65
CA PHE A 669 -34.17 -11.40 -0.69
C PHE A 669 -35.45 -12.14 -1.08
N ALA A 670 -36.13 -12.73 -0.14
CA ALA A 670 -37.39 -13.45 -0.40
C ALA A 670 -38.49 -12.52 -0.93
N SER A 671 -38.38 -11.23 -0.73
CA SER A 671 -39.28 -10.24 -1.34
C SER A 671 -38.93 -9.90 -2.78
N ASN A 672 -37.77 -10.33 -3.27
CA ASN A 672 -37.37 -10.17 -4.65
C ASN A 672 -37.54 -11.53 -5.36
N SER A 673 -38.55 -11.64 -6.19
CA SER A 673 -38.95 -12.87 -6.88
C SER A 673 -37.89 -13.50 -7.78
N ALA A 674 -36.72 -12.86 -7.91
CA ALA A 674 -35.62 -13.27 -8.77
C ALA A 674 -34.51 -14.03 -8.04
N VAL A 675 -34.52 -14.11 -6.71
CA VAL A 675 -33.53 -14.88 -5.97
C VAL A 675 -34.04 -16.30 -5.76
N SER A 676 -33.45 -17.25 -6.43
CA SER A 676 -33.70 -18.67 -6.19
C SER A 676 -32.72 -19.18 -5.14
N PHE A 677 -33.23 -19.60 -4.00
CA PHE A 677 -32.45 -20.37 -3.04
C PHE A 677 -32.40 -21.85 -3.52
N PRO A 678 -31.27 -22.53 -3.36
CA PRO A 678 -31.20 -23.96 -3.62
C PRO A 678 -32.24 -24.73 -2.81
N ALA A 679 -32.68 -25.88 -3.31
CA ALA A 679 -33.54 -26.78 -2.57
C ALA A 679 -32.83 -27.21 -1.27
N GLY A 680 -33.44 -26.98 -0.13
CA GLY A 680 -32.81 -27.25 1.18
C GLY A 680 -32.54 -26.01 2.01
N THR A 681 -33.09 -24.84 1.64
CA THR A 681 -32.94 -23.55 2.36
C THR A 681 -33.40 -23.56 3.82
N GLU A 682 -33.95 -24.66 4.31
CA GLU A 682 -34.12 -24.88 5.75
C GLU A 682 -32.78 -24.84 6.51
N GLU A 683 -31.68 -25.00 5.82
CA GLU A 683 -30.29 -24.97 6.33
C GLU A 683 -29.63 -23.60 6.32
N LEU A 684 -30.30 -22.53 5.96
CA LEU A 684 -29.80 -21.15 6.14
C LEU A 684 -29.53 -20.80 7.60
N LYS A 685 -29.88 -21.70 8.52
CA LYS A 685 -29.68 -21.56 9.96
C LYS A 685 -28.29 -22.04 10.35
N VAL A 686 -27.71 -21.35 11.33
CA VAL A 686 -26.55 -21.88 12.04
C VAL A 686 -27.01 -23.01 12.97
N HIS A 687 -26.42 -24.20 12.82
CA HIS A 687 -26.70 -25.33 13.69
C HIS A 687 -26.06 -25.11 15.07
N VAL A 688 -26.82 -25.18 16.13
CA VAL A 688 -26.29 -25.14 17.49
C VAL A 688 -25.92 -26.56 17.93
N ALA A 689 -24.63 -26.79 18.14
CA ALA A 689 -24.15 -28.07 18.64
C ALA A 689 -24.47 -28.26 20.12
N ASP A 690 -24.68 -29.50 20.55
CA ASP A 690 -24.87 -29.81 21.98
C ASP A 690 -23.50 -29.96 22.67
N ILE A 691 -22.70 -28.94 22.58
CA ILE A 691 -21.37 -28.88 23.21
C ILE A 691 -20.93 -27.42 23.43
N SER A 692 -20.33 -27.17 24.59
CA SER A 692 -19.69 -25.88 24.86
C SER A 692 -18.33 -25.79 24.18
N ALA A 693 -17.84 -24.58 23.95
CA ALA A 693 -16.50 -24.40 23.46
C ALA A 693 -15.43 -24.93 24.40
N ALA A 694 -15.65 -24.82 25.70
CA ALA A 694 -14.77 -25.38 26.73
C ALA A 694 -14.70 -26.91 26.69
N ASP A 695 -15.76 -27.58 26.28
CA ASP A 695 -15.77 -29.03 26.12
C ASP A 695 -15.25 -29.50 24.76
N LEU A 696 -15.44 -28.67 23.75
CA LEU A 696 -14.97 -28.95 22.39
C LEU A 696 -13.45 -28.74 22.26
N MET A 697 -12.92 -27.68 22.87
CA MET A 697 -11.54 -27.20 22.69
C MET A 697 -10.71 -27.30 23.97
N VAL A 698 -9.39 -27.30 23.83
CA VAL A 698 -8.45 -27.42 24.98
C VAL A 698 -8.55 -26.21 25.91
N ASN A 699 -8.49 -25.01 25.36
CA ASN A 699 -8.64 -23.75 26.10
C ASN A 699 -9.12 -22.64 25.13
N PRO A 700 -10.42 -22.54 24.85
CA PRO A 700 -10.95 -21.58 23.88
C PRO A 700 -10.89 -20.13 24.40
N TYR A 701 -10.71 -19.97 25.71
CA TYR A 701 -10.78 -18.68 26.39
C TYR A 701 -9.54 -18.44 27.22
N PRO A 702 -8.61 -17.65 26.78
CA PRO A 702 -7.71 -17.05 27.74
C PRO A 702 -8.54 -16.17 28.68
N PRO A 703 -8.26 -16.19 29.99
CA PRO A 703 -8.84 -15.20 30.86
C PRO A 703 -8.44 -13.83 30.33
N ILE A 704 -9.43 -13.07 29.86
CA ILE A 704 -9.20 -11.68 29.50
C ILE A 704 -8.99 -10.96 30.83
N PRO A 705 -7.83 -10.32 31.05
CA PRO A 705 -7.63 -9.58 32.29
C PRO A 705 -8.69 -8.47 32.33
N VAL A 706 -9.46 -8.44 33.39
CA VAL A 706 -10.29 -7.29 33.72
C VAL A 706 -9.32 -6.22 34.23
N VAL A 707 -8.84 -5.39 33.36
CA VAL A 707 -7.99 -4.26 33.72
C VAL A 707 -8.87 -3.05 33.87
N GLY A 708 -9.20 -2.70 35.11
CA GLY A 708 -9.81 -1.43 35.47
C GLY A 708 -11.23 -1.19 34.96
N THR A 709 -11.59 0.07 34.87
CA THR A 709 -12.88 0.58 34.39
C THR A 709 -12.98 0.65 32.85
N GLU A 710 -12.20 -0.16 32.16
CA GLU A 710 -12.16 -0.16 30.71
C GLU A 710 -13.44 -0.77 30.15
N THR A 711 -14.07 -0.04 29.26
CA THR A 711 -15.24 -0.50 28.53
C THR A 711 -14.86 -1.65 27.61
N ALA A 712 -15.83 -2.45 27.23
CA ALA A 712 -15.70 -3.61 26.34
C ALA A 712 -14.88 -3.37 25.06
N HIS A 713 -14.61 -2.13 24.73
CA HIS A 713 -13.90 -1.70 23.55
C HIS A 713 -12.37 -1.67 23.68
N ASN A 714 -11.86 -1.82 24.89
CA ASN A 714 -10.42 -1.70 25.19
C ASN A 714 -9.67 -3.03 25.08
N HIS A 715 -10.28 -4.06 24.49
CA HIS A 715 -9.62 -5.35 24.28
C HIS A 715 -8.35 -5.27 23.46
N HIS A 716 -8.21 -4.21 22.70
CA HIS A 716 -7.04 -3.96 21.89
C HIS A 716 -5.88 -3.33 22.66
N THR A 717 -6.15 -2.77 23.83
CA THR A 717 -5.15 -2.05 24.63
C THR A 717 -4.54 -2.92 25.73
N ALA A 718 -5.28 -3.94 26.20
CA ALA A 718 -4.79 -4.83 27.23
C ALA A 718 -3.97 -5.97 26.60
N SER A 719 -2.79 -6.21 27.12
CA SER A 719 -2.17 -7.50 26.95
C SER A 719 -3.07 -8.56 27.62
N ILE A 720 -3.11 -9.76 27.07
CA ILE A 720 -3.96 -10.85 27.56
C ILE A 720 -3.72 -11.18 29.05
N ASP A 721 -2.57 -10.88 29.58
CA ASP A 721 -2.16 -11.13 30.96
C ASP A 721 -2.07 -9.84 31.80
N GLY A 722 -2.52 -8.69 31.27
CA GLY A 722 -2.36 -7.39 31.93
C GLY A 722 -0.92 -6.89 31.96
N THR A 723 0.01 -7.60 31.32
CA THR A 723 1.38 -7.17 31.12
C THR A 723 1.53 -6.58 29.72
N THR A 724 2.56 -5.80 29.55
CA THR A 724 2.91 -5.25 28.24
C THR A 724 3.17 -6.39 27.27
N PRO A 725 2.66 -6.35 26.00
CA PRO A 725 2.95 -7.39 25.03
C PRO A 725 4.45 -7.41 24.75
N THR A 726 5.14 -8.31 25.43
CA THR A 726 6.60 -8.44 25.33
C THR A 726 7.05 -9.29 24.17
N GLU A 727 6.14 -10.05 23.56
CA GLU A 727 6.50 -11.05 22.56
C GLU A 727 5.57 -11.10 21.35
N GLY A 728 4.95 -9.98 20.96
CA GLY A 728 4.17 -9.90 19.74
C GLY A 728 2.98 -10.87 19.67
N VAL A 729 2.63 -11.29 18.47
CA VAL A 729 1.46 -12.08 18.14
C VAL A 729 1.37 -13.41 18.91
N ASN A 730 2.48 -14.03 19.15
CA ASN A 730 2.52 -15.31 19.85
C ASN A 730 2.08 -15.24 21.33
N SER A 731 2.09 -14.05 21.93
CA SER A 731 1.61 -13.89 23.30
C SER A 731 0.09 -13.98 23.42
N LEU A 732 -0.63 -13.64 22.36
CA LEU A 732 -2.09 -13.65 22.38
C LEU A 732 -2.68 -15.06 22.26
N ILE A 733 -2.12 -15.88 21.39
CA ILE A 733 -2.62 -17.24 21.16
C ILE A 733 -1.64 -18.29 21.59
N GLY A 734 -0.35 -18.07 21.37
CA GLY A 734 0.67 -19.04 21.71
C GLY A 734 0.75 -19.34 23.21
N GLY A 735 0.38 -18.37 24.07
CA GLY A 735 0.48 -18.52 25.52
C GLY A 735 -0.77 -19.10 26.18
N ASN A 736 -1.93 -18.61 25.84
CA ASN A 736 -3.13 -18.79 26.67
C ASN A 736 -4.33 -19.40 25.97
N ALA A 737 -4.62 -19.06 24.70
CA ALA A 737 -5.68 -19.71 23.95
C ALA A 737 -5.19 -20.94 23.20
N ASN A 738 -5.95 -22.00 23.27
CA ASN A 738 -5.70 -23.23 22.54
C ASN A 738 -7.00 -23.75 21.95
N LEU A 739 -7.23 -23.41 20.71
CA LEU A 739 -8.44 -23.76 19.96
C LEU A 739 -8.38 -25.17 19.36
N TYR A 740 -7.36 -25.96 19.63
CA TYR A 740 -7.33 -27.36 19.21
C TYR A 740 -8.45 -28.15 19.83
N PHE A 741 -9.16 -28.94 19.02
CA PHE A 741 -10.25 -29.76 19.48
C PHE A 741 -9.74 -30.90 20.37
N LYS A 742 -10.47 -31.21 21.40
CA LYS A 742 -10.23 -32.33 22.31
C LYS A 742 -11.34 -33.38 22.28
N ASN A 743 -12.49 -33.03 21.69
CA ASN A 743 -13.62 -33.94 21.49
C ASN A 743 -13.81 -34.18 20.00
N PHE A 744 -13.39 -35.35 19.53
CA PHE A 744 -13.35 -35.68 18.10
C PHE A 744 -14.61 -36.40 17.60
N ASP A 745 -15.48 -36.84 18.48
CA ASP A 745 -16.73 -37.54 18.15
C ASP A 745 -17.90 -36.57 17.91
N ASN A 746 -17.68 -35.28 18.16
CA ASN A 746 -18.74 -34.27 17.99
C ASN A 746 -19.00 -33.99 16.49
N PRO A 747 -20.23 -33.71 16.07
CA PRO A 747 -20.59 -33.36 14.70
C PRO A 747 -19.81 -32.18 14.12
N ILE A 748 -19.42 -31.22 14.94
CA ILE A 748 -18.55 -30.09 14.47
C ILE A 748 -17.24 -30.64 13.87
N VAL A 749 -16.64 -31.66 14.50
CA VAL A 749 -15.39 -32.24 14.06
C VAL A 749 -15.61 -33.22 12.93
N THR A 750 -16.59 -34.10 13.04
CA THR A 750 -16.86 -35.16 12.05
C THR A 750 -17.37 -34.61 10.72
N ASN A 751 -18.04 -33.45 10.73
CA ASN A 751 -18.50 -32.72 9.54
C ASN A 751 -17.46 -31.72 9.03
N GLU A 752 -16.29 -31.69 9.64
CA GLU A 752 -15.18 -30.79 9.24
C GLU A 752 -15.56 -29.30 9.31
N ILE A 753 -16.17 -28.87 10.39
CA ILE A 753 -16.60 -27.49 10.62
C ILE A 753 -15.46 -26.65 11.23
N GLY A 754 -15.34 -25.41 10.79
CA GLY A 754 -14.31 -24.47 11.25
C GLY A 754 -12.93 -24.70 10.63
N ALA A 755 -11.96 -23.89 11.01
CA ALA A 755 -10.61 -23.91 10.46
C ALA A 755 -9.92 -25.27 10.67
N ALA A 756 -9.37 -25.81 9.58
CA ALA A 756 -8.76 -27.15 9.54
C ALA A 756 -7.64 -27.32 10.57
N LYS A 757 -6.91 -26.25 10.84
CA LYS A 757 -5.80 -26.20 11.82
C LYS A 757 -6.21 -26.72 13.20
N TRP A 758 -7.41 -26.41 13.67
CA TRP A 758 -7.86 -26.74 15.02
C TRP A 758 -8.43 -28.15 15.15
N ARG A 759 -8.78 -28.76 14.04
CA ARG A 759 -9.36 -30.11 13.99
C ARG A 759 -8.34 -31.24 14.16
N THR A 760 -7.04 -30.93 14.00
CA THR A 760 -5.99 -31.94 14.10
C THR A 760 -5.54 -32.14 15.55
N GLN A 761 -5.29 -33.39 15.96
CA GLN A 761 -4.65 -33.66 17.25
C GLN A 761 -3.25 -33.06 17.23
N LYS A 762 -2.91 -32.27 18.25
CA LYS A 762 -1.54 -31.87 18.50
C LYS A 762 -0.75 -33.14 18.77
N SER A 763 0.05 -33.64 17.84
CA SER A 763 0.86 -34.83 18.06
C SER A 763 1.71 -34.60 19.31
N ALA A 764 1.76 -35.58 20.21
CA ALA A 764 2.53 -35.53 21.45
C ALA A 764 4.06 -35.26 21.23
N ALA A 765 4.52 -35.35 19.97
CA ALA A 765 5.90 -35.12 19.55
C ALA A 765 6.27 -33.62 19.46
N ARG A 766 5.35 -32.66 19.52
CA ARG A 766 5.64 -31.23 19.56
C ARG A 766 5.64 -30.67 20.98
N LYS A 767 6.16 -31.40 21.95
CA LYS A 767 6.66 -30.75 23.16
C LYS A 767 7.90 -29.95 22.77
N ARG A 768 7.72 -28.65 22.58
CA ARG A 768 8.84 -27.72 22.50
C ARG A 768 9.70 -27.89 23.76
N LYS A 769 10.98 -28.19 23.55
CA LYS A 769 11.99 -27.96 24.53
C LYS A 769 12.24 -26.48 24.68
#